data_70cb512fe2119d88bf46113d51beea0a
#
_entry.id   70cb512fe2119d88bf46113d51beea0a
#
_cell.length_a   1.000
_cell.length_b   1.000
_cell.length_c   1.000
_cell.angle_alpha   90.00
_cell.angle_beta   90.00
_cell.angle_gamma   90.00
#
_symmetry.space_group_name_H-M   'P 1'
#
loop_
_entity.id
_entity.type
_entity.pdbx_description
1 polymer ?
#
loop_
_entity_poly.entity_id
_entity_poly.type
_entity_poly.pdbx_seq_one_letter_code
_entity_poly.pdbx_strand_id
1 'polypeptide(L)'
;MLAAKRIRRGIGLSSRRFLHDGSNTREGWLFVDSVFPVQLGVWESYISRLRQDTLLSELKDKLSRVQAHKFTILELEPHLKDGGVFVHFKYALPDRGEEDLNTPQERRVLHEIERLLNEEAENAGGLPSWNGIRRGNVWLVQGSPWREDMNRFAFPMLRVSFEGPDVPEQALYQLFRPYGRIQELTMPTAVPAGTPRSSVITFSRIRPAAIARNVVHGLEIASTPSTDNAAKATLTRLRIAYQKPIRAHVIRDWTANHPRIVIPVIVFLLGSITYTVFDPVRAMMVQAKMQNWFDYHEWTLYKWACNMLPTQLISYLASDSHSSSSKNKRSLSAAMRAQRSKELSSDLEIQGVWKERQEVERTIRTYLDDFPTTVAFLHGPQGSGKSRLLETMIQDSDRHVLHIDCRDLQKAVSDPQLVGALARQTGYWPVFTFLDSMSSLLDLASVGLIGQKGMYFHLSTGFSSSLPDQLTQVLSVVTRALQATSASHIHAAALKRAREEQDEERKAEQNIVLHKIRHGTWHDGRLDCVAGNGVMSELGIGDEAMGVLEDEYGDDEKKNGHHRQPVADAEAISAIPIVIIRNYSPSNKAGGSKEDLLAVLAQWAAGLAENRIAHVIVVSDNRENAKRLAKAIPSKPLNSIALSDADTSSALSFVKQRLRDSDIDVHFTKSETELVERLGGRASDLESLIHKVTNGQGVAEAVEDIVVRGVSELRKSAFGDDVDDAKSLAWSREQAWAVLKLLAKKPEVSYHEVLIEFPFKGDESPLRNMEHAELIAIGTVNGRPSTIRPGKPVYKYVFERLVKDPIFQANQDIAYNNKVISSAETTIKLCEEELGTLENIREQEARTRGWGDWAFGWMWGMRACDARAAYLFDKMGKAGKKVEILERKNEELKKVLATAE
;
A
#
# COMPACT_ATOMS: atom_id res chain seq x y z
N MET A 1 -7.02 14.93 -28.93
CA MET A 1 -7.03 15.38 -30.34
C MET A 1 -5.95 16.42 -30.53
N LEU A 2 -4.77 16.01 -30.97
CA LEU A 2 -3.72 16.91 -31.44
C LEU A 2 -3.13 16.26 -32.68
N ALA A 3 -3.34 16.95 -33.77
CA ALA A 3 -3.06 16.51 -35.13
C ALA A 3 -1.56 16.46 -35.39
N ALA A 4 -1.05 15.25 -35.64
CA ALA A 4 0.29 15.05 -36.17
C ALA A 4 0.29 15.43 -37.66
N LYS A 5 0.93 16.56 -37.99
CA LYS A 5 1.23 16.97 -39.38
C LYS A 5 2.22 15.97 -39.99
N ARG A 6 1.70 15.04 -40.78
CA ARG A 6 2.50 14.18 -41.64
C ARG A 6 3.05 15.02 -42.80
N ILE A 7 4.34 15.30 -42.76
CA ILE A 7 5.07 15.77 -43.94
C ILE A 7 5.44 14.54 -44.77
N ARG A 8 4.63 14.25 -45.80
CA ARG A 8 5.04 13.35 -46.88
C ARG A 8 6.09 14.09 -47.73
N ARG A 9 7.37 13.77 -47.57
CA ARG A 9 8.36 14.01 -48.60
C ARG A 9 8.56 12.69 -49.35
N GLY A 10 8.17 12.68 -50.63
CA GLY A 10 8.39 11.57 -51.55
C GLY A 10 9.89 11.33 -51.71
N ILE A 11 10.28 10.08 -51.50
CA ILE A 11 11.65 9.62 -51.76
C ILE A 11 11.74 9.32 -53.24
N GLY A 12 12.19 10.31 -54.02
CA GLY A 12 12.74 10.03 -55.35
C GLY A 12 14.14 9.45 -55.21
N LEU A 13 14.31 8.22 -55.60
CA LEU A 13 15.61 7.63 -55.89
C LEU A 13 16.18 8.37 -57.11
N SER A 14 16.83 9.49 -56.89
CA SER A 14 17.72 10.06 -57.90
C SER A 14 19.12 9.97 -57.29
N SER A 15 19.98 9.33 -58.01
CA SER A 15 21.41 9.59 -57.91
C SER A 15 21.56 11.09 -58.19
N ARG A 16 21.60 11.90 -57.14
CA ARG A 16 21.89 13.34 -57.28
C ARG A 16 23.30 13.48 -57.81
N ARG A 17 23.40 13.68 -59.12
CA ARG A 17 24.49 14.46 -59.67
C ARG A 17 24.50 15.74 -58.90
N PHE A 18 25.56 16.03 -58.16
CA PHE A 18 25.78 17.24 -57.41
C PHE A 18 25.64 18.42 -58.40
N LEU A 19 24.69 19.29 -58.15
CA LEU A 19 24.57 20.58 -58.86
C LEU A 19 25.84 21.35 -58.51
N HIS A 20 26.58 21.67 -59.57
CA HIS A 20 27.74 22.51 -59.57
C HIS A 20 27.29 23.95 -59.29
N ASP A 21 27.16 24.30 -57.98
CA ASP A 21 27.16 25.71 -57.63
C ASP A 21 28.65 26.12 -57.61
N GLY A 22 28.97 27.22 -58.29
CA GLY A 22 30.34 27.65 -58.64
C GLY A 22 31.31 27.94 -57.49
N SER A 23 31.17 27.26 -56.37
CA SER A 23 32.07 27.19 -55.26
C SER A 23 32.67 25.77 -55.20
N ASN A 24 34.00 25.62 -55.13
CA ASN A 24 34.77 24.37 -54.99
C ASN A 24 34.42 23.61 -53.66
N THR A 25 33.17 23.63 -53.25
CA THR A 25 32.75 23.03 -52.00
C THR A 25 31.94 21.75 -52.24
N ARG A 26 32.28 20.64 -51.54
CA ARG A 26 31.61 19.35 -51.61
C ARG A 26 31.04 18.97 -50.26
N GLU A 27 30.13 18.02 -50.24
CA GLU A 27 29.46 17.52 -49.05
C GLU A 27 29.91 16.05 -48.81
N GLY A 28 30.08 15.69 -47.55
CA GLY A 28 30.46 14.37 -47.12
C GLY A 28 29.75 13.94 -45.84
N TRP A 29 29.91 12.68 -45.49
CA TRP A 29 29.33 12.10 -44.29
C TRP A 29 30.43 11.46 -43.43
N LEU A 30 30.38 11.71 -42.11
CA LEU A 30 31.14 11.03 -41.10
C LEU A 30 30.22 10.24 -40.17
N PHE A 31 30.71 9.18 -39.62
CA PHE A 31 30.03 8.42 -38.57
C PHE A 31 30.89 8.48 -37.29
N VAL A 32 30.31 9.01 -36.23
CA VAL A 32 30.90 9.08 -34.89
C VAL A 32 30.33 7.95 -34.06
N ASP A 33 31.21 7.04 -33.62
CA ASP A 33 30.78 5.89 -32.86
C ASP A 33 30.78 6.14 -31.33
N SER A 34 30.09 5.28 -30.56
CA SER A 34 30.10 5.25 -29.08
C SER A 34 29.57 6.54 -28.38
N VAL A 35 28.86 7.38 -29.09
CA VAL A 35 28.15 8.54 -28.48
C VAL A 35 26.98 8.05 -27.60
N PHE A 36 26.23 7.07 -28.08
CA PHE A 36 25.13 6.45 -27.38
C PHE A 36 25.42 4.98 -27.10
N PRO A 37 24.72 4.32 -26.14
CA PRO A 37 24.80 2.88 -25.99
C PRO A 37 24.18 2.19 -27.20
N VAL A 38 24.85 1.14 -27.70
CA VAL A 38 24.30 0.28 -28.74
C VAL A 38 23.08 -0.43 -28.18
N GLN A 39 21.93 -0.30 -28.83
CA GLN A 39 20.67 -0.86 -28.35
C GLN A 39 20.57 -2.34 -28.73
N LEU A 40 20.46 -3.21 -27.72
CA LEU A 40 20.23 -4.64 -27.88
C LEU A 40 18.76 -5.02 -27.72
N GLY A 41 17.94 -4.10 -27.19
CA GLY A 41 16.52 -4.30 -26.96
C GLY A 41 15.75 -2.98 -26.86
N VAL A 42 14.44 -3.09 -26.59
CA VAL A 42 13.53 -1.92 -26.53
C VAL A 42 13.79 -1.02 -25.31
N TRP A 43 14.26 -1.59 -24.22
CA TRP A 43 14.49 -0.89 -22.95
C TRP A 43 15.55 0.20 -23.01
N GLU A 44 16.59 -0.01 -23.79
CA GLU A 44 17.70 0.94 -23.92
C GLU A 44 17.32 2.21 -24.69
N SER A 45 16.20 2.19 -25.40
CA SER A 45 15.68 3.35 -26.15
C SER A 45 15.31 4.51 -25.23
N TYR A 46 14.87 4.24 -24.00
CA TYR A 46 14.51 5.28 -23.01
C TYR A 46 15.76 5.98 -22.48
N ILE A 47 16.82 5.22 -22.24
CA ILE A 47 18.08 5.72 -21.70
C ILE A 47 18.79 6.63 -22.71
N SER A 48 18.78 6.23 -23.98
CA SER A 48 19.43 6.98 -25.06
C SER A 48 18.82 8.37 -25.31
N ARG A 49 17.54 8.56 -24.95
CA ARG A 49 16.84 9.85 -25.14
C ARG A 49 17.12 10.87 -24.03
N LEU A 50 17.49 10.42 -22.83
CA LEU A 50 17.60 11.29 -21.64
C LEU A 50 18.70 12.36 -21.72
N ARG A 51 19.74 12.17 -22.55
CA ARG A 51 20.86 13.10 -22.72
C ARG A 51 21.17 13.41 -24.18
N GLN A 52 20.24 13.16 -25.08
CA GLN A 52 20.48 13.26 -26.52
C GLN A 52 20.95 14.65 -26.91
N ASP A 53 20.20 15.68 -26.50
CA ASP A 53 20.49 17.06 -26.93
C ASP A 53 21.80 17.61 -26.36
N THR A 54 22.11 17.25 -25.10
CA THR A 54 23.38 17.67 -24.47
C THR A 54 24.59 17.01 -25.11
N LEU A 55 24.51 15.72 -25.46
CA LEU A 55 25.60 15.00 -26.13
C LEU A 55 25.80 15.46 -27.56
N LEU A 56 24.70 15.78 -28.29
CA LEU A 56 24.78 16.32 -29.65
C LEU A 56 25.36 17.72 -29.69
N SER A 57 25.02 18.62 -28.75
CA SER A 57 25.59 19.95 -28.65
C SER A 57 27.10 19.87 -28.31
N GLU A 58 27.47 19.05 -27.32
CA GLU A 58 28.92 18.87 -26.99
C GLU A 58 29.72 18.28 -28.15
N LEU A 59 29.12 17.34 -28.90
CA LEU A 59 29.75 16.76 -30.10
C LEU A 59 29.93 17.84 -31.16
N LYS A 60 28.90 18.63 -31.43
CA LYS A 60 28.98 19.71 -32.41
C LYS A 60 30.06 20.72 -32.07
N ASP A 61 30.16 21.11 -30.79
CA ASP A 61 31.13 22.09 -30.31
C ASP A 61 32.58 21.56 -30.48
N LYS A 62 32.81 20.27 -30.21
CA LYS A 62 34.12 19.67 -30.39
C LYS A 62 34.54 19.51 -31.85
N LEU A 63 33.63 19.03 -32.69
CA LEU A 63 33.91 18.85 -34.11
C LEU A 63 34.06 20.18 -34.84
N SER A 64 33.37 21.27 -34.43
CA SER A 64 33.45 22.58 -35.03
C SER A 64 34.81 23.31 -34.80
N ARG A 65 35.66 22.81 -33.90
CA ARG A 65 37.00 23.36 -33.65
C ARG A 65 37.94 23.16 -34.80
N VAL A 66 37.71 22.11 -35.58
CA VAL A 66 38.57 21.82 -36.77
C VAL A 66 38.10 22.68 -37.91
N GLN A 67 38.96 23.59 -38.39
CA GLN A 67 38.67 24.49 -39.52
C GLN A 67 39.44 24.08 -40.82
N ALA A 68 40.09 22.91 -40.84
CA ALA A 68 40.81 22.43 -41.99
C ALA A 68 39.87 22.28 -43.20
N HIS A 69 40.36 22.65 -44.39
CA HIS A 69 39.62 22.58 -45.65
C HIS A 69 38.24 23.23 -45.61
N LYS A 70 38.04 24.32 -44.82
CA LYS A 70 36.73 24.97 -44.59
C LYS A 70 35.64 23.98 -44.15
N PHE A 71 35.99 23.02 -43.25
CA PHE A 71 35.06 22.06 -42.70
C PHE A 71 33.92 22.75 -41.96
N THR A 72 32.71 22.48 -42.36
CA THR A 72 31.51 23.01 -41.70
C THR A 72 30.47 21.92 -41.56
N ILE A 73 29.86 21.82 -40.35
CA ILE A 73 28.83 20.85 -40.05
C ILE A 73 27.50 21.40 -40.54
N LEU A 74 26.79 20.65 -41.39
CA LEU A 74 25.48 20.98 -41.89
C LEU A 74 24.39 20.43 -40.96
N GLU A 75 24.42 19.11 -40.65
CA GLU A 75 23.42 18.42 -39.89
C GLU A 75 24.03 17.27 -39.06
N LEU A 76 23.44 17.00 -37.90
CA LEU A 76 23.76 15.85 -37.05
C LEU A 76 22.55 14.94 -36.96
N GLU A 77 22.68 13.72 -37.48
CA GLU A 77 21.63 12.70 -37.43
C GLU A 77 21.98 11.63 -36.39
N PRO A 78 21.23 11.57 -35.24
CA PRO A 78 21.50 10.55 -34.22
C PRO A 78 21.02 9.17 -34.68
N HIS A 79 21.89 8.18 -34.62
CA HIS A 79 21.60 6.78 -34.93
C HIS A 79 21.60 5.94 -33.64
N LEU A 80 20.56 6.11 -32.86
CA LEU A 80 20.46 5.59 -31.48
C LEU A 80 20.60 4.09 -31.38
N LYS A 81 20.12 3.32 -32.38
CA LYS A 81 20.18 1.85 -32.37
C LYS A 81 21.64 1.34 -32.48
N ASP A 82 22.44 1.99 -33.28
CA ASP A 82 23.84 1.63 -33.53
C ASP A 82 24.82 2.35 -32.59
N GLY A 83 24.30 3.21 -31.73
CA GLY A 83 25.07 3.93 -30.71
C GLY A 83 25.95 5.07 -31.25
N GLY A 84 25.69 5.54 -32.45
CA GLY A 84 26.50 6.59 -33.12
C GLY A 84 25.68 7.78 -33.64
N VAL A 85 26.38 8.69 -34.31
CA VAL A 85 25.80 9.88 -34.93
C VAL A 85 26.40 10.05 -36.34
N PHE A 86 25.56 10.23 -37.33
CA PHE A 86 25.99 10.70 -38.65
C PHE A 86 26.15 12.21 -38.62
N VAL A 87 27.26 12.68 -39.19
CA VAL A 87 27.59 14.10 -39.34
C VAL A 87 27.64 14.42 -40.82
N HIS A 88 26.70 15.21 -41.26
CA HIS A 88 26.68 15.80 -42.60
C HIS A 88 27.56 17.06 -42.60
N PHE A 89 28.56 17.12 -43.43
CA PHE A 89 29.48 18.23 -43.43
C PHE A 89 29.79 18.68 -44.86
N LYS A 90 30.29 19.92 -44.97
CA LYS A 90 30.75 20.57 -46.20
C LYS A 90 32.21 20.87 -46.06
N TYR A 91 32.97 20.66 -47.16
CA TYR A 91 34.41 20.93 -47.22
C TYR A 91 34.79 21.50 -48.56
N ALA A 92 35.95 22.23 -48.65
CA ALA A 92 36.47 22.82 -49.86
C ALA A 92 37.68 22.02 -50.35
N LEU A 93 37.72 21.77 -51.64
CA LEU A 93 38.90 21.21 -52.31
C LEU A 93 39.90 22.31 -52.65
N PRO A 94 41.23 22.11 -52.52
CA PRO A 94 42.22 23.07 -52.95
C PRO A 94 42.18 23.24 -54.46
N ASP A 95 42.09 24.54 -54.90
CA ASP A 95 42.08 24.91 -56.32
C ASP A 95 43.35 24.49 -57.03
N ARG A 96 43.29 23.46 -57.91
CA ARG A 96 44.24 23.21 -58.97
C ARG A 96 43.53 22.60 -60.17
N GLY A 97 43.47 23.39 -61.26
CA GLY A 97 43.34 23.05 -62.70
C GLY A 97 42.39 21.91 -63.09
N GLU A 98 41.50 22.29 -64.01
CA GLU A 98 40.59 21.38 -64.75
C GLU A 98 41.39 20.28 -65.44
N GLU A 99 41.63 19.11 -64.76
CA GLU A 99 41.92 17.89 -65.50
C GLU A 99 41.57 16.70 -64.55
N ASP A 100 40.62 15.90 -65.00
CA ASP A 100 40.19 14.58 -64.47
C ASP A 100 39.81 14.46 -62.97
N LEU A 101 38.60 14.76 -62.78
CA LEU A 101 37.80 14.65 -61.58
C LEU A 101 37.55 13.21 -61.14
N ASN A 102 38.60 12.43 -60.88
CA ASN A 102 38.36 11.21 -60.09
C ASN A 102 39.56 10.86 -59.24
N THR A 103 39.51 11.28 -57.98
CA THR A 103 39.51 10.41 -56.83
C THR A 103 40.76 10.29 -55.96
N PRO A 104 42.00 10.40 -56.29
CA PRO A 104 43.05 10.22 -55.30
C PRO A 104 43.25 11.46 -54.40
N GLN A 105 42.96 12.64 -54.87
CA GLN A 105 43.13 13.87 -54.07
C GLN A 105 41.96 14.08 -53.10
N GLU A 106 40.73 13.90 -53.56
CA GLU A 106 39.54 13.98 -52.69
C GLU A 106 39.58 12.99 -51.55
N ARG A 107 39.98 11.75 -51.82
CA ARG A 107 40.18 10.76 -50.75
C ARG A 107 41.26 11.15 -49.76
N ARG A 108 42.34 11.76 -50.20
CA ARG A 108 43.40 12.27 -49.32
C ARG A 108 42.89 13.37 -48.42
N VAL A 109 42.16 14.33 -48.95
CA VAL A 109 41.55 15.43 -48.18
C VAL A 109 40.54 14.90 -47.15
N LEU A 110 39.68 13.97 -47.54
CA LEU A 110 38.71 13.36 -46.64
C LEU A 110 39.41 12.54 -45.51
N HIS A 111 40.44 11.77 -45.81
CA HIS A 111 41.21 11.06 -44.78
C HIS A 111 42.04 12.01 -43.92
N GLU A 112 42.48 13.14 -44.43
CA GLU A 112 43.13 14.16 -43.65
C GLU A 112 42.18 14.83 -42.67
N ILE A 113 40.94 15.14 -43.12
CA ILE A 113 39.87 15.63 -42.24
C ILE A 113 39.53 14.60 -41.16
N GLU A 114 39.37 13.33 -41.52
CA GLU A 114 39.15 12.23 -40.58
C GLU A 114 40.25 12.13 -39.50
N ARG A 115 41.54 12.21 -39.95
CA ARG A 115 42.70 12.18 -39.06
C ARG A 115 42.70 13.36 -38.10
N LEU A 116 42.54 14.57 -38.62
CA LEU A 116 42.57 15.80 -37.82
C LEU A 116 41.40 15.83 -36.81
N LEU A 117 40.23 15.33 -37.18
CA LEU A 117 39.10 15.22 -36.27
C LEU A 117 39.36 14.21 -35.14
N ASN A 118 40.00 13.10 -35.44
CA ASN A 118 40.37 12.13 -34.40
C ASN A 118 41.51 12.65 -33.51
N GLU A 119 42.51 13.35 -34.05
CA GLU A 119 43.59 13.98 -33.28
C GLU A 119 43.04 15.07 -32.37
N GLU A 120 42.16 15.94 -32.88
CA GLU A 120 41.50 16.97 -32.04
C GLU A 120 40.57 16.34 -30.97
N ALA A 121 39.88 15.25 -31.33
CA ALA A 121 39.08 14.51 -30.36
C ALA A 121 39.92 13.93 -29.21
N GLU A 122 41.11 13.38 -29.52
CA GLU A 122 42.08 12.90 -28.52
C GLU A 122 42.60 14.05 -27.64
N ASN A 123 43.02 15.18 -28.26
CA ASN A 123 43.51 16.35 -27.55
C ASN A 123 42.47 17.00 -26.66
N ALA A 124 41.21 17.01 -27.06
CA ALA A 124 40.09 17.51 -26.29
C ALA A 124 39.60 16.51 -25.20
N GLY A 125 40.37 15.46 -24.93
CA GLY A 125 40.05 14.45 -23.88
C GLY A 125 38.98 13.44 -24.31
N GLY A 126 38.85 13.16 -25.63
CA GLY A 126 37.95 12.17 -26.23
C GLY A 126 36.58 12.74 -26.61
N LEU A 127 35.85 12.02 -27.45
CA LEU A 127 34.50 12.36 -27.88
C LEU A 127 33.47 12.18 -26.76
N PRO A 128 32.38 12.97 -26.74
CA PRO A 128 31.33 12.80 -25.72
C PRO A 128 30.70 11.43 -25.83
N SER A 129 30.49 10.79 -24.68
CA SER A 129 29.86 9.46 -24.63
C SER A 129 28.93 9.36 -23.46
N TRP A 130 27.87 8.59 -23.62
CA TRP A 130 26.79 8.40 -22.66
C TRP A 130 27.26 7.92 -21.28
N ASN A 131 28.27 7.04 -21.22
CA ASN A 131 28.82 6.48 -19.98
C ASN A 131 30.01 7.27 -19.43
N GLY A 132 30.36 8.41 -20.02
CA GLY A 132 31.51 9.22 -19.61
C GLY A 132 32.88 8.63 -19.99
N ILE A 133 32.93 7.40 -20.55
CA ILE A 133 34.15 6.78 -21.02
C ILE A 133 34.38 7.23 -22.46
N ARG A 134 35.22 8.22 -22.65
CA ARG A 134 35.49 8.88 -23.93
C ARG A 134 36.37 8.01 -24.83
N ARG A 135 35.78 7.03 -25.53
CA ARG A 135 36.47 6.06 -26.43
C ARG A 135 35.87 6.01 -27.84
N GLY A 136 35.16 7.01 -28.26
CA GLY A 136 34.60 7.11 -29.60
C GLY A 136 35.64 7.55 -30.61
N ASN A 137 35.51 7.12 -31.88
CA ASN A 137 36.32 7.57 -33.02
C ASN A 137 35.40 8.12 -34.10
N VAL A 138 35.96 8.97 -34.95
CA VAL A 138 35.30 9.49 -36.14
C VAL A 138 35.72 8.64 -37.33
N TRP A 139 34.75 8.22 -38.13
CA TRP A 139 34.93 7.36 -39.28
C TRP A 139 34.37 8.02 -40.53
N LEU A 140 35.13 8.06 -41.60
CA LEU A 140 34.66 8.55 -42.90
C LEU A 140 33.67 7.53 -43.50
N VAL A 141 32.44 7.95 -43.84
CA VAL A 141 31.45 7.12 -44.51
C VAL A 141 31.83 6.96 -45.97
N GLN A 142 32.19 5.74 -46.34
CA GLN A 142 32.62 5.37 -47.70
C GLN A 142 31.45 5.07 -48.62
N GLY A 143 30.32 4.67 -48.04
CA GLY A 143 29.09 4.36 -48.76
C GLY A 143 28.03 5.48 -48.62
N SER A 144 26.79 5.09 -48.39
CA SER A 144 25.68 6.02 -48.21
C SER A 144 25.02 5.83 -46.83
N PRO A 145 24.71 6.90 -46.07
CA PRO A 145 23.99 6.78 -44.81
C PRO A 145 22.68 6.04 -45.01
N TRP A 146 22.40 5.08 -44.15
CA TRP A 146 21.21 4.28 -44.27
C TRP A 146 20.32 4.46 -43.04
N ARG A 147 19.07 4.84 -43.27
CA ARG A 147 18.01 4.93 -42.25
C ARG A 147 17.20 3.64 -42.30
N GLU A 148 17.15 2.95 -41.19
CA GLU A 148 16.35 1.74 -41.03
C GLU A 148 15.18 1.97 -40.05
N ASP A 149 13.96 1.91 -40.58
CA ASP A 149 12.75 2.03 -39.77
C ASP A 149 12.31 0.70 -39.13
N MET A 150 12.94 -0.40 -39.52
CA MET A 150 12.63 -1.73 -39.03
C MET A 150 13.16 -1.97 -37.61
N ASN A 151 12.48 -2.82 -36.88
CA ASN A 151 12.80 -3.15 -35.49
C ASN A 151 13.98 -4.14 -35.39
N ARG A 152 15.12 -3.79 -35.99
CA ARG A 152 16.36 -4.58 -35.95
C ARG A 152 17.36 -3.91 -35.04
N PHE A 153 17.94 -4.72 -34.16
CA PHE A 153 19.00 -4.29 -33.23
C PHE A 153 20.37 -4.72 -33.78
N ALA A 154 21.42 -4.08 -33.29
CA ALA A 154 22.78 -4.39 -33.65
C ALA A 154 23.17 -5.81 -33.24
N PHE A 155 23.83 -6.53 -34.17
CA PHE A 155 24.39 -7.86 -33.93
C PHE A 155 25.80 -7.93 -34.44
N PRO A 156 26.66 -8.83 -33.91
CA PRO A 156 28.02 -8.99 -34.38
C PRO A 156 28.09 -9.65 -35.76
N MET A 157 27.00 -10.22 -36.28
CA MET A 157 26.90 -10.81 -37.61
C MET A 157 26.32 -9.82 -38.62
N LEU A 158 27.05 -9.59 -39.70
CA LEU A 158 26.59 -8.77 -40.80
C LEU A 158 26.36 -9.63 -42.04
N ARG A 159 25.20 -9.45 -42.66
CA ARG A 159 24.89 -10.02 -43.95
C ARG A 159 25.19 -8.97 -45.04
N VAL A 160 26.15 -9.24 -45.87
CA VAL A 160 26.54 -8.37 -46.99
C VAL A 160 25.94 -8.94 -48.27
N SER A 161 24.93 -8.28 -48.81
CA SER A 161 24.29 -8.66 -50.06
C SER A 161 24.90 -7.87 -51.21
N PHE A 162 25.11 -8.53 -52.34
CA PHE A 162 25.73 -7.98 -53.51
C PHE A 162 24.65 -7.58 -54.54
N GLU A 163 24.62 -6.30 -54.89
CA GLU A 163 23.81 -5.78 -56.01
C GLU A 163 24.78 -5.65 -57.21
N GLY A 164 25.05 -6.80 -57.86
CA GLY A 164 26.02 -6.96 -58.95
C GLY A 164 26.80 -8.27 -58.84
N PRO A 165 27.95 -8.40 -59.53
CA PRO A 165 28.83 -9.55 -59.46
C PRO A 165 29.34 -9.79 -58.03
N ASP A 166 29.74 -11.02 -57.71
CA ASP A 166 30.29 -11.39 -56.40
C ASP A 166 31.64 -10.71 -56.17
N VAL A 167 31.87 -10.29 -54.94
CA VAL A 167 33.14 -9.72 -54.50
C VAL A 167 34.00 -10.82 -53.89
N PRO A 168 35.30 -10.95 -54.24
CA PRO A 168 36.18 -11.97 -53.70
C PRO A 168 36.40 -11.80 -52.20
N GLU A 169 36.59 -12.92 -51.50
CA GLU A 169 36.80 -12.98 -50.06
C GLU A 169 37.89 -12.05 -49.56
N GLN A 170 39.00 -12.01 -50.26
CA GLN A 170 40.15 -11.17 -49.88
C GLN A 170 39.80 -9.69 -49.90
N ALA A 171 39.03 -9.24 -50.90
CA ALA A 171 38.58 -7.86 -50.98
C ALA A 171 37.61 -7.51 -49.86
N LEU A 172 36.67 -8.42 -49.50
CA LEU A 172 35.80 -8.23 -48.36
C LEU A 172 36.59 -8.22 -47.05
N TYR A 173 37.54 -9.15 -46.87
CA TYR A 173 38.39 -9.17 -45.70
C TYR A 173 39.17 -7.86 -45.52
N GLN A 174 39.82 -7.40 -46.55
CA GLN A 174 40.59 -6.15 -46.55
C GLN A 174 39.71 -4.93 -46.25
N LEU A 175 38.50 -4.91 -46.75
CA LEU A 175 37.53 -3.83 -46.55
C LEU A 175 37.00 -3.79 -45.10
N PHE A 176 36.70 -4.92 -44.51
CA PHE A 176 36.06 -4.98 -43.19
C PHE A 176 37.06 -5.12 -42.04
N ARG A 177 38.32 -5.59 -42.28
CA ARG A 177 39.34 -5.78 -41.23
C ARG A 177 39.74 -4.52 -40.46
N PRO A 178 39.76 -3.30 -41.05
CA PRO A 178 40.10 -2.06 -40.35
C PRO A 178 39.14 -1.72 -39.21
N TYR A 179 37.88 -2.12 -39.29
CA TYR A 179 36.85 -1.82 -38.28
C TYR A 179 36.94 -2.74 -37.08
N GLY A 180 37.49 -3.93 -37.19
CA GLY A 180 37.67 -4.84 -36.07
C GLY A 180 38.08 -6.26 -36.42
N ARG A 181 38.22 -7.09 -35.39
CA ARG A 181 38.59 -8.50 -35.58
C ARG A 181 37.43 -9.32 -36.12
N ILE A 182 37.61 -9.90 -37.29
CA ILE A 182 36.69 -10.82 -37.94
C ILE A 182 36.93 -12.22 -37.35
N GLN A 183 35.87 -12.88 -36.92
CA GLN A 183 35.89 -14.27 -36.44
C GLN A 183 35.66 -15.28 -37.57
N GLU A 184 34.68 -14.97 -38.41
CA GLU A 184 34.26 -15.85 -39.48
C GLU A 184 33.79 -15.01 -40.67
N LEU A 185 34.12 -15.46 -41.86
CA LEU A 185 33.67 -14.92 -43.14
C LEU A 185 33.17 -16.08 -43.99
N THR A 186 31.91 -16.08 -44.35
CA THR A 186 31.29 -17.09 -45.19
C THR A 186 31.19 -16.61 -46.63
N MET A 187 31.58 -17.48 -47.58
CA MET A 187 31.44 -17.17 -48.99
C MET A 187 29.97 -17.20 -49.47
N PRO A 188 29.61 -16.47 -50.52
CA PRO A 188 28.25 -16.45 -51.02
C PRO A 188 27.85 -17.84 -51.52
N THR A 189 26.77 -18.37 -50.94
CA THR A 189 26.16 -19.65 -51.34
C THR A 189 25.28 -19.48 -52.55
N ALA A 190 25.09 -20.58 -53.35
CA ALA A 190 24.14 -20.61 -54.46
C ALA A 190 22.72 -20.29 -53.94
N VAL A 191 22.07 -19.30 -54.53
CA VAL A 191 20.74 -18.78 -54.12
C VAL A 191 19.78 -18.88 -55.32
N PRO A 192 18.47 -19.12 -55.07
CA PRO A 192 17.46 -19.14 -56.13
C PRO A 192 17.47 -17.87 -56.99
N ALA A 193 17.17 -18.00 -58.27
CA ALA A 193 17.11 -16.88 -59.24
C ALA A 193 16.21 -15.75 -58.70
N GLY A 194 16.70 -14.51 -58.71
CA GLY A 194 15.97 -13.33 -58.21
C GLY A 194 16.33 -12.87 -56.80
N THR A 195 17.11 -13.63 -56.04
CA THR A 195 17.62 -13.22 -54.72
C THR A 195 19.04 -12.77 -54.81
N PRO A 196 19.45 -11.63 -54.21
CA PRO A 196 20.87 -11.20 -54.25
C PRO A 196 21.72 -12.18 -53.46
N ARG A 197 22.87 -12.56 -54.02
CA ARG A 197 23.88 -13.34 -53.30
C ARG A 197 24.40 -12.57 -52.09
N SER A 198 24.72 -13.23 -51.02
CA SER A 198 25.18 -12.60 -49.80
C SER A 198 26.27 -13.39 -49.12
N SER A 199 27.20 -12.68 -48.51
CA SER A 199 28.23 -13.22 -47.61
C SER A 199 27.88 -12.82 -46.16
N VAL A 200 28.27 -13.65 -45.21
CA VAL A 200 28.06 -13.35 -43.78
C VAL A 200 29.42 -13.12 -43.14
N ILE A 201 29.57 -11.98 -42.46
CA ILE A 201 30.76 -11.58 -41.74
C ILE A 201 30.44 -11.51 -40.25
N THR A 202 31.14 -12.27 -39.43
CA THR A 202 30.98 -12.32 -37.99
C THR A 202 32.14 -11.60 -37.31
N PHE A 203 31.84 -10.53 -36.59
CA PHE A 203 32.82 -9.82 -35.78
C PHE A 203 32.87 -10.37 -34.35
N SER A 204 34.01 -10.19 -33.68
CA SER A 204 34.18 -10.60 -32.28
C SER A 204 33.34 -9.77 -31.31
N ARG A 205 32.96 -8.57 -31.69
CA ARG A 205 32.14 -7.63 -30.85
C ARG A 205 31.10 -6.91 -31.70
N ILE A 206 30.04 -6.39 -31.06
CA ILE A 206 28.93 -5.69 -31.73
C ILE A 206 29.37 -4.32 -32.27
N ARG A 207 30.23 -3.58 -31.54
CA ARG A 207 30.65 -2.23 -31.91
C ARG A 207 31.36 -2.21 -33.28
N PRO A 208 32.36 -3.05 -33.57
CA PRO A 208 32.95 -3.17 -34.90
C PRO A 208 31.95 -3.44 -36.03
N ALA A 209 30.97 -4.29 -35.76
CA ALA A 209 29.95 -4.60 -36.74
C ALA A 209 29.03 -3.36 -37.01
N ALA A 210 28.68 -2.59 -35.97
CA ALA A 210 27.92 -1.37 -36.13
C ALA A 210 28.70 -0.31 -36.92
N ILE A 211 30.00 -0.11 -36.63
CA ILE A 211 30.84 0.82 -37.39
C ILE A 211 30.92 0.39 -38.83
N ALA A 212 31.28 -0.87 -39.09
CA ALA A 212 31.45 -1.39 -40.44
C ALA A 212 30.16 -1.27 -41.28
N ARG A 213 28.98 -1.54 -40.66
CA ARG A 213 27.71 -1.36 -41.32
C ARG A 213 27.47 0.09 -41.71
N ASN A 214 27.63 1.03 -40.81
CA ASN A 214 27.32 2.44 -41.06
C ASN A 214 28.32 3.12 -41.97
N VAL A 215 29.58 2.66 -42.05
CA VAL A 215 30.60 3.23 -42.91
C VAL A 215 30.59 2.64 -44.32
N VAL A 216 30.35 1.33 -44.45
CA VAL A 216 30.55 0.61 -45.74
C VAL A 216 29.19 0.38 -46.49
N HIS A 217 28.06 0.58 -45.85
CA HIS A 217 26.75 0.38 -46.48
C HIS A 217 26.60 1.26 -47.73
N GLY A 218 26.23 0.61 -48.85
CA GLY A 218 26.05 1.31 -50.13
C GLY A 218 27.34 1.61 -50.90
N LEU A 219 28.51 1.12 -50.45
CA LEU A 219 29.76 1.28 -51.16
C LEU A 219 29.73 0.51 -52.49
N GLU A 220 30.20 1.15 -53.52
CA GLU A 220 30.36 0.59 -54.86
C GLU A 220 31.80 0.17 -55.07
N ILE A 221 32.00 -1.13 -55.34
CA ILE A 221 33.33 -1.75 -55.59
C ILE A 221 33.38 -2.21 -57.03
N ALA A 222 34.50 -1.89 -57.70
CA ALA A 222 34.75 -2.45 -59.02
C ALA A 222 35.09 -3.96 -58.88
N SER A 223 34.31 -4.82 -59.51
CA SER A 223 34.62 -6.23 -59.62
C SER A 223 35.80 -6.42 -60.60
N THR A 224 36.79 -7.25 -60.19
CA THR A 224 37.93 -7.60 -61.10
C THR A 224 37.40 -8.23 -62.37
N PRO A 225 37.82 -7.81 -63.52
CA PRO A 225 37.36 -8.40 -64.78
C PRO A 225 37.82 -9.88 -64.83
N SER A 226 36.83 -10.79 -64.95
CA SER A 226 37.10 -12.13 -65.44
C SER A 226 37.65 -12.02 -66.85
N THR A 227 38.61 -12.82 -67.17
CA THR A 227 39.60 -12.75 -68.25
C THR A 227 39.09 -12.75 -69.71
N ASP A 228 37.80 -12.56 -69.99
CA ASP A 228 37.29 -12.56 -71.37
C ASP A 228 36.22 -11.44 -71.54
N ASN A 229 36.68 -10.39 -72.16
CA ASN A 229 35.97 -9.17 -72.65
C ASN A 229 36.25 -7.88 -71.89
N ALA A 230 37.18 -7.12 -72.36
CA ALA A 230 37.48 -5.74 -72.07
C ALA A 230 36.33 -4.80 -72.44
N ALA A 231 35.33 -4.70 -71.67
CA ALA A 231 34.31 -3.63 -71.76
C ALA A 231 33.48 -3.52 -70.50
N LYS A 232 33.68 -2.45 -69.78
CA LYS A 232 32.94 -1.97 -68.59
C LYS A 232 33.18 -2.75 -67.31
N ALA A 233 34.00 -2.20 -66.44
CA ALA A 233 34.04 -2.58 -65.04
C ALA A 233 32.63 -2.51 -64.47
N THR A 234 32.06 -3.68 -64.15
CA THR A 234 30.72 -3.72 -63.49
C THR A 234 30.94 -3.39 -62.03
N LEU A 235 30.23 -2.32 -61.57
CA LEU A 235 30.26 -1.90 -60.17
C LEU A 235 29.30 -2.74 -59.36
N THR A 236 29.78 -3.29 -58.26
CA THR A 236 28.93 -4.04 -57.29
C THR A 236 28.69 -3.15 -56.08
N ARG A 237 27.41 -2.91 -55.79
CA ARG A 237 27.01 -2.17 -54.60
C ARG A 237 26.78 -3.13 -53.41
N LEU A 238 27.33 -2.77 -52.25
CA LEU A 238 27.24 -3.59 -51.04
C LEU A 238 26.03 -3.16 -50.21
N ARG A 239 25.09 -4.08 -49.96
CA ARG A 239 23.96 -3.84 -49.03
C ARG A 239 24.17 -4.61 -47.75
N ILE A 240 24.42 -3.90 -46.63
CA ILE A 240 24.77 -4.50 -45.35
C ILE A 240 23.60 -4.46 -44.37
N ALA A 241 23.28 -5.62 -43.80
CA ALA A 241 22.20 -5.72 -42.78
C ALA A 241 22.68 -6.60 -41.62
N TYR A 242 22.14 -6.38 -40.43
CA TYR A 242 22.37 -7.27 -39.30
C TYR A 242 21.69 -8.61 -39.49
N GLN A 243 22.34 -9.68 -39.14
CA GLN A 243 21.81 -11.04 -39.15
C GLN A 243 21.81 -11.60 -37.75
N LYS A 244 20.65 -12.14 -37.33
CA LYS A 244 20.55 -12.84 -36.06
C LYS A 244 21.18 -14.22 -36.15
N PRO A 245 21.99 -14.66 -35.18
CA PRO A 245 22.53 -16.01 -35.18
C PRO A 245 21.39 -17.03 -35.03
N ILE A 246 21.40 -18.06 -35.86
CA ILE A 246 20.40 -19.13 -35.88
C ILE A 246 20.34 -19.88 -34.54
N ARG A 247 21.47 -19.92 -33.81
CA ARG A 247 21.59 -20.59 -32.50
C ARG A 247 20.77 -19.96 -31.36
N ALA A 248 20.29 -18.73 -31.51
CA ALA A 248 19.48 -18.05 -30.49
C ALA A 248 18.13 -18.75 -30.20
N HIS A 249 17.70 -19.66 -31.08
CA HIS A 249 16.40 -20.33 -30.96
C HIS A 249 16.49 -21.76 -30.43
N VAL A 250 17.67 -22.36 -30.32
CA VAL A 250 17.80 -23.78 -29.87
C VAL A 250 17.21 -24.02 -28.50
N ILE A 251 17.44 -23.12 -27.56
CA ILE A 251 16.86 -23.23 -26.19
C ILE A 251 15.35 -23.00 -26.24
N ARG A 252 14.88 -22.00 -27.01
CA ARG A 252 13.46 -21.72 -27.16
C ARG A 252 12.71 -22.86 -27.87
N ASP A 253 13.32 -23.40 -28.92
CA ASP A 253 12.72 -24.50 -29.68
C ASP A 253 12.71 -25.81 -28.85
N TRP A 254 13.78 -26.06 -28.06
CA TRP A 254 13.84 -27.17 -27.14
C TRP A 254 12.78 -27.01 -26.03
N THR A 255 12.66 -25.83 -25.42
CA THR A 255 11.66 -25.54 -24.38
C THR A 255 10.25 -25.64 -24.92
N ALA A 256 10.01 -25.16 -26.14
CA ALA A 256 8.70 -25.25 -26.79
C ALA A 256 8.30 -26.70 -27.14
N ASN A 257 9.28 -27.53 -27.49
CA ASN A 257 9.04 -28.95 -27.87
C ASN A 257 8.94 -29.92 -26.68
N HIS A 258 9.37 -29.48 -25.47
CA HIS A 258 9.36 -30.32 -24.27
C HIS A 258 8.58 -29.70 -23.09
N PRO A 259 7.33 -29.27 -23.29
CA PRO A 259 6.56 -28.56 -22.25
C PRO A 259 6.33 -29.45 -21.00
N ARG A 260 6.22 -30.77 -21.16
CA ARG A 260 6.01 -31.71 -20.06
C ARG A 260 7.19 -31.78 -19.06
N ILE A 261 8.41 -31.44 -19.49
CA ILE A 261 9.60 -31.41 -18.62
C ILE A 261 9.86 -29.97 -18.15
N VAL A 262 9.71 -29.03 -19.05
CA VAL A 262 10.06 -27.62 -18.81
C VAL A 262 9.10 -26.94 -17.82
N ILE A 263 7.80 -27.20 -17.93
CA ILE A 263 6.79 -26.59 -17.05
C ILE A 263 6.99 -27.01 -15.57
N PRO A 264 7.11 -28.31 -15.22
CA PRO A 264 7.38 -28.70 -13.84
C PRO A 264 8.69 -28.16 -13.29
N VAL A 265 9.75 -28.12 -14.11
CA VAL A 265 11.06 -27.56 -13.69
C VAL A 265 10.95 -26.04 -13.43
N ILE A 266 10.27 -25.31 -14.30
CA ILE A 266 10.06 -23.88 -14.11
C ILE A 266 9.20 -23.62 -12.86
N VAL A 267 8.14 -24.39 -12.67
CA VAL A 267 7.27 -24.27 -11.47
C VAL A 267 8.06 -24.58 -10.20
N PHE A 268 8.87 -25.64 -10.22
CA PHE A 268 9.73 -25.96 -9.08
C PHE A 268 10.78 -24.89 -8.79
N LEU A 269 11.43 -24.37 -9.82
CA LEU A 269 12.43 -23.29 -9.67
C LEU A 269 11.77 -21.99 -9.18
N LEU A 270 10.61 -21.62 -9.76
CA LEU A 270 9.84 -20.45 -9.30
C LEU A 270 9.38 -20.62 -7.86
N GLY A 271 8.85 -21.80 -7.50
CA GLY A 271 8.46 -22.13 -6.13
C GLY A 271 9.64 -22.05 -5.15
N SER A 272 10.78 -22.62 -5.52
CA SER A 272 12.00 -22.57 -4.71
C SER A 272 12.53 -21.14 -4.54
N ILE A 273 12.57 -20.35 -5.61
CA ILE A 273 12.99 -18.95 -5.58
C ILE A 273 11.99 -18.12 -4.74
N THR A 274 10.69 -18.38 -4.89
CA THR A 274 9.66 -17.70 -4.10
C THR A 274 9.86 -17.97 -2.62
N TYR A 275 10.08 -19.23 -2.24
CA TYR A 275 10.25 -19.62 -0.84
C TYR A 275 11.56 -19.08 -0.24
N THR A 276 12.69 -19.23 -0.93
CA THR A 276 14.02 -18.92 -0.37
C THR A 276 14.40 -17.44 -0.43
N VAL A 277 13.93 -16.70 -1.45
CA VAL A 277 14.32 -15.30 -1.67
C VAL A 277 13.23 -14.33 -1.22
N PHE A 278 11.96 -14.63 -1.55
CA PHE A 278 10.90 -13.65 -1.32
C PHE A 278 10.39 -13.62 0.12
N ASP A 279 10.38 -14.73 0.85
CA ASP A 279 9.92 -14.71 2.24
C ASP A 279 10.83 -13.89 3.16
N PRO A 280 12.17 -14.00 3.11
CA PRO A 280 13.06 -13.10 3.84
C PRO A 280 12.90 -11.64 3.42
N VAL A 281 12.75 -11.36 2.10
CA VAL A 281 12.54 -10.00 1.60
C VAL A 281 11.22 -9.43 2.10
N ARG A 282 10.15 -10.21 2.09
CA ARG A 282 8.84 -9.80 2.62
C ARG A 282 8.90 -9.49 4.11
N ALA A 283 9.56 -10.35 4.92
CA ALA A 283 9.75 -10.12 6.33
C ALA A 283 10.57 -8.84 6.58
N MET A 284 11.64 -8.63 5.82
CA MET A 284 12.46 -7.42 5.86
C MET A 284 11.65 -6.16 5.48
N MET A 285 10.75 -6.24 4.49
CA MET A 285 9.89 -5.11 4.11
C MET A 285 8.87 -4.76 5.19
N VAL A 286 8.29 -5.75 5.86
CA VAL A 286 7.42 -5.53 7.02
C VAL A 286 8.21 -4.87 8.17
N GLN A 287 9.41 -5.36 8.44
CA GLN A 287 10.31 -4.79 9.45
C GLN A 287 10.68 -3.34 9.10
N ALA A 288 11.07 -3.09 7.84
CA ALA A 288 11.42 -1.77 7.36
C ALA A 288 10.26 -0.76 7.46
N LYS A 289 9.02 -1.22 7.25
CA LYS A 289 7.83 -0.40 7.47
C LYS A 289 7.62 -0.08 8.94
N MET A 290 7.79 -1.05 9.83
CA MET A 290 7.65 -0.83 11.28
C MET A 290 8.73 0.09 11.84
N GLN A 291 9.92 0.05 11.27
CA GLN A 291 11.07 0.90 11.64
C GLN A 291 11.08 2.23 10.88
N ASN A 292 10.03 2.55 10.10
CA ASN A 292 9.90 3.75 9.29
C ASN A 292 11.08 3.99 8.31
N TRP A 293 11.74 2.92 7.84
CA TRP A 293 12.84 3.03 6.87
C TRP A 293 12.41 3.68 5.56
N PHE A 294 11.13 3.66 5.22
CA PHE A 294 10.57 4.25 4.01
C PHE A 294 10.23 5.74 4.11
N ASP A 295 10.49 6.37 5.25
CA ASP A 295 10.44 7.83 5.35
C ASP A 295 11.70 8.43 4.70
N TYR A 296 11.76 8.32 3.35
CA TYR A 296 12.87 8.82 2.51
C TYR A 296 13.20 10.29 2.73
N HIS A 297 12.26 11.04 3.31
CA HIS A 297 12.44 12.47 3.57
C HIS A 297 13.52 12.77 4.63
N GLU A 298 13.84 11.83 5.47
CA GLU A 298 14.88 11.96 6.50
C GLU A 298 16.26 11.49 6.04
N TRP A 299 16.33 10.70 4.98
CA TRP A 299 17.61 10.18 4.46
C TRP A 299 18.48 11.31 3.92
N THR A 300 19.70 11.39 4.43
CA THR A 300 20.72 12.34 3.94
C THR A 300 20.99 12.18 2.44
N LEU A 301 20.96 10.95 1.93
CA LEU A 301 21.06 10.63 0.51
C LEU A 301 19.87 11.15 -0.30
N TYR A 302 18.66 11.08 0.22
CA TYR A 302 17.47 11.63 -0.44
C TYR A 302 17.50 13.16 -0.45
N LYS A 303 17.86 13.78 0.67
CA LYS A 303 18.05 15.25 0.76
C LYS A 303 19.13 15.72 -0.21
N TRP A 304 20.24 14.97 -0.31
CA TRP A 304 21.31 15.24 -1.26
C TRP A 304 20.83 15.03 -2.72
N ALA A 305 20.14 13.95 -3.02
CA ALA A 305 19.58 13.68 -4.35
C ALA A 305 18.54 14.70 -4.78
N CYS A 306 17.66 15.15 -3.86
CA CYS A 306 16.69 16.21 -4.13
C CYS A 306 17.35 17.57 -4.39
N ASN A 307 18.52 17.86 -3.79
CA ASN A 307 19.29 19.08 -4.04
C ASN A 307 20.06 19.04 -5.37
N MET A 308 20.36 17.83 -5.88
CA MET A 308 21.08 17.64 -7.15
C MET A 308 20.17 17.50 -8.36
N LEU A 309 18.89 17.14 -8.18
CA LEU A 309 17.93 16.95 -9.28
C LEU A 309 17.17 18.25 -9.55
N PRO A 310 17.04 18.68 -10.81
CA PRO A 310 16.20 19.82 -11.19
C PRO A 310 14.75 19.57 -10.74
N THR A 311 14.11 20.59 -10.21
CA THR A 311 12.74 20.55 -9.66
C THR A 311 11.68 20.01 -10.62
N GLN A 312 11.94 20.05 -11.93
CA GLN A 312 11.07 19.51 -12.98
C GLN A 312 11.03 17.98 -13.03
N LEU A 313 12.11 17.29 -12.69
CA LEU A 313 12.17 15.82 -12.65
C LEU A 313 11.49 15.23 -11.41
N ILE A 314 11.53 15.96 -10.30
CA ILE A 314 10.85 15.54 -9.06
C ILE A 314 9.33 15.57 -9.22
N SER A 315 8.80 16.51 -10.01
CA SER A 315 7.36 16.58 -10.29
C SER A 315 6.88 15.43 -11.21
N TYR A 316 7.74 14.93 -12.09
CA TYR A 316 7.41 13.79 -12.97
C TYR A 316 7.41 12.45 -12.24
N LEU A 317 8.35 12.24 -11.31
CA LEU A 317 8.41 11.03 -10.47
C LEU A 317 7.33 10.98 -9.38
N ALA A 318 6.79 12.15 -9.00
CA ALA A 318 5.71 12.26 -8.03
C ALA A 318 4.31 12.15 -8.66
N SER A 319 4.18 12.12 -9.99
CA SER A 319 2.88 12.14 -10.69
C SER A 319 2.21 10.77 -10.82
N ASP A 320 2.87 9.67 -10.43
CA ASP A 320 2.26 8.33 -10.46
C ASP A 320 1.60 7.88 -9.15
N SER A 321 1.56 8.75 -8.14
CA SER A 321 0.73 8.55 -6.96
C SER A 321 -0.45 9.53 -7.00
N HIS A 322 -1.62 9.02 -7.36
CA HIS A 322 -2.89 9.75 -7.29
C HIS A 322 -3.09 10.46 -5.95
N SER A 323 -2.75 11.73 -5.87
CA SER A 323 -3.48 12.72 -5.07
C SER A 323 -2.98 14.12 -5.40
N SER A 324 -3.86 14.89 -5.99
CA SER A 324 -3.79 16.32 -6.25
C SER A 324 -3.41 17.12 -4.99
N SER A 325 -2.56 18.12 -5.16
CA SER A 325 -2.19 19.16 -4.18
C SER A 325 -0.85 19.00 -3.45
N SER A 326 0.27 19.21 -4.15
CA SER A 326 1.59 19.05 -3.54
C SER A 326 2.45 20.32 -3.40
N LYS A 327 1.97 21.50 -3.81
CA LYS A 327 2.76 22.74 -3.65
C LYS A 327 2.62 23.43 -2.29
N ASN A 328 1.57 23.14 -1.52
CA ASN A 328 1.36 23.68 -0.16
C ASN A 328 1.72 22.71 0.98
N LYS A 329 2.12 21.46 0.68
CA LYS A 329 2.36 20.46 1.73
C LYS A 329 3.70 20.60 2.48
N ARG A 330 4.69 21.30 1.95
CA ARG A 330 5.99 21.44 2.63
C ARG A 330 5.97 22.41 3.81
N SER A 331 5.21 23.49 3.70
CA SER A 331 4.97 24.39 4.84
C SER A 331 3.85 23.89 5.75
N LEU A 332 2.87 23.16 5.17
CA LEU A 332 1.74 22.59 5.90
C LEU A 332 2.17 21.38 6.77
N SER A 333 3.11 20.55 6.30
CA SER A 333 3.59 19.41 7.09
C SER A 333 4.45 19.82 8.30
N ALA A 334 5.25 20.87 8.18
CA ALA A 334 6.00 21.44 9.30
C ALA A 334 5.06 22.20 10.26
N ALA A 335 4.10 22.96 9.73
CA ALA A 335 3.08 23.62 10.52
C ALA A 335 2.11 22.59 11.18
N MET A 336 1.71 21.54 10.47
CA MET A 336 0.91 20.44 11.04
C MET A 336 1.69 19.63 12.08
N ARG A 337 3.01 19.39 11.91
CA ARG A 337 3.83 18.79 12.96
C ARG A 337 3.99 19.70 14.18
N ALA A 338 4.21 20.99 13.98
CA ALA A 338 4.27 21.96 15.06
C ALA A 338 2.90 22.18 15.73
N GLN A 339 1.81 22.12 14.97
CA GLN A 339 0.45 22.18 15.47
C GLN A 339 0.08 20.88 16.20
N ARG A 340 0.46 19.73 15.65
CA ARG A 340 0.28 18.42 16.26
C ARG A 340 1.13 18.24 17.53
N SER A 341 2.35 18.81 17.60
CA SER A 341 3.15 18.81 18.82
C SER A 341 2.58 19.74 19.87
N LYS A 342 1.99 20.89 19.50
CA LYS A 342 1.22 21.75 20.40
C LYS A 342 -0.06 21.09 20.89
N GLU A 343 -0.80 20.45 20.01
CA GLU A 343 -1.99 19.66 20.35
C GLU A 343 -1.63 18.51 21.29
N LEU A 344 -0.45 17.90 21.11
CA LEU A 344 0.04 16.80 21.92
C LEU A 344 0.47 17.26 23.31
N SER A 345 1.15 18.40 23.42
CA SER A 345 1.51 18.96 24.73
C SER A 345 0.27 19.40 25.51
N SER A 346 -0.73 19.96 24.83
CA SER A 346 -2.03 20.25 25.46
C SER A 346 -2.80 19.00 25.85
N ASP A 347 -2.68 17.91 25.10
CA ASP A 347 -3.31 16.63 25.44
C ASP A 347 -2.66 15.97 26.68
N LEU A 348 -1.38 16.17 26.93
CA LEU A 348 -0.71 15.71 28.13
C LEU A 348 -1.19 16.46 29.40
N GLU A 349 -1.42 17.77 29.32
CA GLU A 349 -2.02 18.54 30.41
C GLU A 349 -3.49 18.17 30.66
N ILE A 350 -4.23 17.82 29.57
CA ILE A 350 -5.64 17.40 29.64
C ILE A 350 -5.79 15.99 30.26
N GLN A 351 -4.76 15.15 30.22
CA GLN A 351 -4.81 13.84 30.88
C GLN A 351 -5.15 13.94 32.38
N GLY A 352 -4.75 15.04 33.05
CA GLY A 352 -5.07 15.28 34.46
C GLY A 352 -6.56 15.50 34.76
N VAL A 353 -7.34 15.88 33.76
CA VAL A 353 -8.74 16.31 33.95
C VAL A 353 -9.77 15.20 33.77
N TRP A 354 -9.47 14.20 32.95
CA TRP A 354 -10.41 13.14 32.60
C TRP A 354 -10.11 11.85 33.37
N LYS A 355 -10.79 11.65 34.47
CA LYS A 355 -10.53 10.53 35.43
C LYS A 355 -10.73 9.16 34.80
N GLU A 356 -11.81 8.96 34.05
CA GLU A 356 -12.13 7.69 33.39
C GLU A 356 -11.07 7.31 32.36
N ARG A 357 -10.54 8.31 31.66
CA ARG A 357 -9.45 8.11 30.70
C ARG A 357 -8.14 7.73 31.38
N GLN A 358 -7.82 8.34 32.52
CA GLN A 358 -6.63 8.02 33.32
C GLN A 358 -6.64 6.57 33.82
N GLU A 359 -7.81 6.08 34.26
CA GLU A 359 -7.93 4.71 34.72
C GLU A 359 -7.67 3.71 33.59
N VAL A 360 -8.27 3.95 32.43
CA VAL A 360 -8.02 3.15 31.21
C VAL A 360 -6.55 3.23 30.82
N GLU A 361 -5.96 4.39 30.82
CA GLU A 361 -4.54 4.60 30.53
C GLU A 361 -3.63 3.82 31.47
N ARG A 362 -3.88 3.88 32.78
CA ARG A 362 -3.13 3.08 33.76
C ARG A 362 -3.25 1.58 33.49
N THR A 363 -4.46 1.12 33.20
CA THR A 363 -4.71 -0.29 32.87
C THR A 363 -3.95 -0.74 31.61
N ILE A 364 -3.91 0.10 30.57
CA ILE A 364 -3.16 -0.20 29.36
C ILE A 364 -1.67 -0.14 29.62
N ARG A 365 -1.17 0.84 30.39
CA ARG A 365 0.26 0.90 30.78
C ARG A 365 0.66 -0.35 31.54
N THR A 366 -0.09 -0.74 32.57
CA THR A 366 0.17 -1.98 33.30
C THR A 366 0.19 -3.20 32.38
N TYR A 367 -0.70 -3.25 31.38
CA TYR A 367 -0.69 -4.33 30.39
C TYR A 367 0.57 -4.30 29.50
N LEU A 368 1.06 -3.11 29.15
CA LEU A 368 2.26 -2.95 28.33
C LEU A 368 3.56 -3.17 29.12
N ASP A 369 3.55 -2.96 30.43
CA ASP A 369 4.72 -3.11 31.30
C ASP A 369 4.96 -4.57 31.75
N ASP A 370 3.99 -5.47 31.49
CA ASP A 370 4.10 -6.90 31.72
C ASP A 370 4.32 -7.67 30.41
N PHE A 371 4.82 -8.90 30.49
CA PHE A 371 4.86 -9.78 29.31
C PHE A 371 3.46 -10.06 28.77
N PRO A 372 3.27 -10.02 27.45
CA PRO A 372 1.97 -10.30 26.85
C PRO A 372 1.59 -11.76 27.13
N THR A 373 0.49 -11.94 27.81
CA THR A 373 -0.08 -13.26 28.15
C THR A 373 -1.46 -13.46 27.57
N THR A 374 -2.15 -12.38 27.24
CA THR A 374 -3.49 -12.32 26.69
C THR A 374 -3.63 -11.08 25.80
N VAL A 375 -4.74 -10.98 25.08
CA VAL A 375 -5.05 -9.84 24.23
C VAL A 375 -5.82 -8.78 25.04
N ALA A 376 -5.42 -7.52 24.94
CA ALA A 376 -6.17 -6.40 25.50
C ALA A 376 -7.29 -6.01 24.52
N PHE A 377 -8.52 -6.02 24.99
CA PHE A 377 -9.70 -5.62 24.23
C PHE A 377 -10.24 -4.29 24.73
N LEU A 378 -9.92 -3.21 24.01
CA LEU A 378 -10.41 -1.88 24.30
C LEU A 378 -11.75 -1.65 23.60
N HIS A 379 -12.81 -1.51 24.37
CA HIS A 379 -14.14 -1.26 23.85
C HIS A 379 -14.75 0.00 24.45
N GLY A 380 -15.64 0.58 23.69
CA GLY A 380 -16.37 1.77 24.11
C GLY A 380 -17.13 2.36 22.93
N PRO A 381 -18.03 3.28 23.16
CA PRO A 381 -18.85 3.83 22.10
C PRO A 381 -18.01 4.64 21.08
N GLN A 382 -18.56 4.78 19.86
CA GLN A 382 -17.94 5.56 18.82
C GLN A 382 -17.78 7.04 19.25
N GLY A 383 -16.62 7.65 18.97
CA GLY A 383 -16.37 9.02 19.38
C GLY A 383 -15.96 9.21 20.86
N SER A 384 -15.73 8.12 21.61
CA SER A 384 -15.22 8.20 23.00
C SER A 384 -13.72 8.56 23.10
N GLY A 385 -13.00 8.65 21.98
CA GLY A 385 -11.58 9.02 21.95
C GLY A 385 -10.59 7.86 22.06
N LYS A 386 -11.01 6.60 21.89
CA LYS A 386 -10.15 5.40 21.95
C LYS A 386 -8.89 5.50 21.10
N SER A 387 -9.03 5.90 19.85
CA SER A 387 -7.89 5.98 18.92
C SER A 387 -6.90 7.05 19.35
N ARG A 388 -7.38 8.19 19.83
CA ARG A 388 -6.54 9.29 20.28
C ARG A 388 -5.81 8.94 21.58
N LEU A 389 -6.48 8.24 22.50
CA LEU A 389 -5.86 7.72 23.72
C LEU A 389 -4.67 6.83 23.38
N LEU A 390 -4.86 5.86 22.48
CA LEU A 390 -3.80 4.94 22.07
C LEU A 390 -2.68 5.66 21.32
N GLU A 391 -2.98 6.62 20.45
CA GLU A 391 -1.97 7.40 19.74
C GLU A 391 -1.08 8.19 20.71
N THR A 392 -1.69 8.83 21.73
CA THR A 392 -0.93 9.56 22.75
C THR A 392 -0.01 8.64 23.54
N MET A 393 -0.54 7.49 24.00
CA MET A 393 0.25 6.52 24.78
C MET A 393 1.41 5.91 23.98
N ILE A 394 1.20 5.68 22.67
CA ILE A 394 2.21 5.09 21.78
C ILE A 394 3.32 6.08 21.49
N GLN A 395 2.99 7.37 21.32
CA GLN A 395 3.99 8.41 21.06
C GLN A 395 4.95 8.60 22.23
N ASP A 396 4.48 8.33 23.45
CA ASP A 396 5.32 8.35 24.65
C ASP A 396 6.25 7.13 24.78
N SER A 397 6.02 6.08 23.97
CA SER A 397 6.80 4.85 23.97
C SER A 397 7.66 4.73 22.72
N ASP A 398 8.95 4.47 22.85
CA ASP A 398 9.88 4.20 21.73
C ASP A 398 9.67 2.82 21.09
N ARG A 399 8.50 2.20 21.28
CA ARG A 399 8.20 0.86 20.79
C ARG A 399 7.72 0.88 19.35
N HIS A 400 8.07 -0.16 18.61
CA HIS A 400 7.56 -0.33 17.24
C HIS A 400 6.09 -0.74 17.26
N VAL A 401 5.27 -0.08 16.43
CA VAL A 401 3.82 -0.29 16.40
C VAL A 401 3.34 -0.67 15.01
N LEU A 402 2.56 -1.74 14.94
CA LEU A 402 1.85 -2.15 13.72
C LEU A 402 0.36 -1.84 13.84
N HIS A 403 -0.17 -1.06 12.89
CA HIS A 403 -1.59 -0.72 12.82
C HIS A 403 -2.29 -1.54 11.73
N ILE A 404 -3.39 -2.20 12.10
CA ILE A 404 -4.29 -2.90 11.18
C ILE A 404 -5.70 -2.31 11.35
N ASP A 405 -6.27 -1.73 10.29
CA ASP A 405 -7.62 -1.19 10.30
C ASP A 405 -8.58 -2.12 9.57
N CYS A 406 -9.48 -2.77 10.33
CA CYS A 406 -10.47 -3.69 9.78
C CYS A 406 -11.49 -3.00 8.87
N ARG A 407 -11.75 -1.69 9.06
CA ARG A 407 -12.69 -0.92 8.23
C ARG A 407 -12.22 -0.85 6.77
N ASP A 408 -10.94 -0.61 6.57
CA ASP A 408 -10.37 -0.54 5.22
C ASP A 408 -10.28 -1.92 4.56
N LEU A 409 -10.04 -2.98 5.35
CA LEU A 409 -10.11 -4.35 4.88
C LEU A 409 -11.53 -4.74 4.45
N GLN A 410 -12.54 -4.31 5.18
CA GLN A 410 -13.95 -4.58 4.88
C GLN A 410 -14.50 -3.81 3.67
N LYS A 411 -13.86 -2.71 3.24
CA LYS A 411 -14.22 -1.98 2.01
C LYS A 411 -13.85 -2.75 0.75
N ALA A 412 -12.95 -3.72 0.84
CA ALA A 412 -12.56 -4.55 -0.31
C ALA A 412 -13.75 -5.32 -0.85
N VAL A 413 -13.94 -5.28 -2.16
CA VAL A 413 -15.04 -5.95 -2.86
C VAL A 413 -14.69 -7.39 -3.21
N SER A 414 -13.42 -7.67 -3.50
CA SER A 414 -12.91 -8.98 -3.90
C SER A 414 -11.81 -9.48 -2.96
N ASP A 415 -11.63 -10.80 -2.91
CA ASP A 415 -10.60 -11.46 -2.10
C ASP A 415 -9.17 -10.97 -2.40
N PRO A 416 -8.75 -10.80 -3.68
CA PRO A 416 -7.42 -10.23 -3.98
C PRO A 416 -7.25 -8.79 -3.48
N GLN A 417 -8.32 -7.98 -3.52
CA GLN A 417 -8.28 -6.61 -2.98
C GLN A 417 -8.15 -6.62 -1.46
N LEU A 418 -8.76 -7.58 -0.77
CA LEU A 418 -8.66 -7.74 0.68
C LEU A 418 -7.24 -8.13 1.07
N VAL A 419 -6.66 -9.14 0.42
CA VAL A 419 -5.24 -9.53 0.63
C VAL A 419 -4.31 -8.36 0.32
N GLY A 420 -4.54 -7.64 -0.79
CA GLY A 420 -3.77 -6.45 -1.15
C GLY A 420 -3.91 -5.29 -0.16
N ALA A 421 -5.07 -5.12 0.47
CA ALA A 421 -5.29 -4.12 1.51
C ALA A 421 -4.55 -4.48 2.80
N LEU A 422 -4.61 -5.76 3.23
CA LEU A 422 -3.86 -6.27 4.38
C LEU A 422 -2.34 -6.13 4.14
N ALA A 423 -1.87 -6.50 2.95
CA ALA A 423 -0.46 -6.39 2.58
C ALA A 423 0.04 -4.94 2.63
N ARG A 424 -0.77 -3.98 2.17
CA ARG A 424 -0.44 -2.55 2.27
C ARG A 424 -0.37 -2.06 3.72
N GLN A 425 -1.28 -2.51 4.57
CA GLN A 425 -1.30 -2.12 5.98
C GLN A 425 -0.12 -2.73 6.75
N THR A 426 0.24 -3.97 6.48
CA THR A 426 1.36 -4.66 7.14
C THR A 426 2.72 -4.35 6.54
N GLY A 427 2.78 -3.84 5.31
CA GLY A 427 4.03 -3.66 4.57
C GLY A 427 4.53 -4.93 3.87
N TYR A 428 3.67 -5.94 3.75
CA TYR A 428 3.98 -7.17 3.03
C TYR A 428 4.10 -6.90 1.53
N TRP A 429 5.33 -6.78 1.03
CA TRP A 429 5.64 -6.49 -0.37
C TRP A 429 6.84 -7.34 -0.81
N PRO A 430 6.89 -7.80 -2.04
CA PRO A 430 5.96 -7.58 -3.14
C PRO A 430 4.69 -8.44 -3.04
N VAL A 431 3.55 -7.82 -3.37
CA VAL A 431 2.27 -8.52 -3.51
C VAL A 431 2.20 -9.08 -4.93
N PHE A 432 2.42 -10.37 -5.09
CA PHE A 432 2.36 -10.99 -6.41
C PHE A 432 0.93 -11.30 -6.83
N THR A 433 0.19 -10.28 -7.24
CA THR A 433 -1.05 -10.47 -8.01
C THR A 433 -0.79 -11.11 -9.39
N PHE A 434 0.45 -11.02 -9.88
CA PHE A 434 0.89 -11.66 -11.11
C PHE A 434 0.92 -13.19 -11.02
N LEU A 435 1.29 -13.77 -9.87
CA LEU A 435 1.29 -15.22 -9.69
C LEU A 435 -0.14 -15.79 -9.64
N ASP A 436 -1.11 -15.03 -9.13
CA ASP A 436 -2.53 -15.42 -9.18
C ASP A 436 -3.07 -15.39 -10.62
N SER A 437 -2.65 -14.42 -11.43
CA SER A 437 -2.98 -14.39 -12.86
C SER A 437 -2.27 -15.49 -13.64
N MET A 438 -1.07 -15.90 -13.21
CA MET A 438 -0.32 -16.99 -13.84
C MET A 438 -0.84 -18.36 -13.41
N SER A 439 -1.38 -18.52 -12.19
CA SER A 439 -2.04 -19.75 -11.77
C SER A 439 -3.31 -20.01 -12.58
N SER A 440 -4.09 -18.98 -12.87
CA SER A 440 -5.26 -19.10 -13.75
C SER A 440 -4.89 -19.40 -15.20
N LEU A 441 -3.74 -18.91 -15.68
CA LEU A 441 -3.19 -19.30 -17.00
C LEU A 441 -2.63 -20.73 -17.02
N LEU A 442 -2.05 -21.19 -15.90
CA LEU A 442 -1.58 -22.57 -15.74
C LEU A 442 -2.75 -23.54 -15.62
N ASP A 443 -3.83 -23.17 -14.93
CA ASP A 443 -5.07 -23.96 -14.89
C ASP A 443 -5.71 -24.03 -16.28
N LEU A 444 -5.75 -22.93 -17.03
CA LEU A 444 -6.24 -22.91 -18.38
C LEU A 444 -5.35 -23.73 -19.34
N ALA A 445 -4.03 -23.69 -19.17
CA ALA A 445 -3.07 -24.48 -19.93
C ALA A 445 -3.13 -25.96 -19.55
N SER A 446 -3.39 -26.29 -18.28
CA SER A 446 -3.58 -27.69 -17.83
C SER A 446 -4.86 -28.30 -18.36
N VAL A 447 -5.95 -27.52 -18.45
CA VAL A 447 -7.22 -27.95 -19.05
C VAL A 447 -7.10 -28.14 -20.58
N GLY A 448 -6.26 -27.36 -21.25
CA GLY A 448 -6.02 -27.49 -22.71
C GLY A 448 -5.05 -28.61 -23.11
N LEU A 449 -4.19 -29.09 -22.21
CA LEU A 449 -3.13 -30.08 -22.49
C LEU A 449 -3.47 -31.51 -22.07
N ILE A 450 -4.44 -31.71 -21.18
CA ILE A 450 -4.90 -33.02 -20.73
C ILE A 450 -6.23 -33.31 -21.42
N GLY A 451 -6.10 -33.71 -22.69
CA GLY A 451 -7.19 -34.37 -23.41
C GLY A 451 -7.65 -35.62 -22.65
N GLN A 452 -8.89 -35.56 -22.18
CA GLN A 452 -9.84 -36.62 -21.95
C GLN A 452 -9.25 -38.04 -21.84
N LYS A 453 -8.67 -38.38 -20.69
CA LYS A 453 -8.77 -39.74 -20.08
C LYS A 453 -8.33 -39.67 -18.64
N GLY A 454 -9.25 -39.99 -17.75
CA GLY A 454 -9.16 -39.92 -16.34
C GLY A 454 -7.95 -40.58 -15.72
N MET A 455 -7.25 -39.80 -14.94
CA MET A 455 -6.53 -40.22 -13.78
C MET A 455 -6.47 -39.02 -12.86
N TYR A 456 -7.29 -39.05 -11.82
CA TYR A 456 -7.30 -38.08 -10.75
C TYR A 456 -5.97 -38.14 -9.99
N PHE A 457 -4.94 -37.51 -10.49
CA PHE A 457 -3.88 -37.00 -9.66
C PHE A 457 -4.38 -35.70 -9.07
N HIS A 458 -4.89 -35.75 -7.86
CA HIS A 458 -4.94 -34.62 -6.98
C HIS A 458 -3.49 -34.12 -6.77
N LEU A 459 -2.98 -33.38 -7.73
CA LEU A 459 -1.89 -32.46 -7.50
C LEU A 459 -2.52 -31.20 -6.89
N SER A 460 -3.00 -31.33 -5.66
CA SER A 460 -3.32 -30.21 -4.79
C SER A 460 -2.00 -29.52 -4.39
N THR A 461 -1.27 -29.06 -5.38
CA THR A 461 -0.20 -28.09 -5.19
C THR A 461 -0.84 -26.71 -5.09
N GLY A 462 -1.17 -26.31 -3.89
CA GLY A 462 -1.19 -25.03 -3.24
C GLY A 462 -1.38 -23.70 -3.98
N PHE A 463 -1.99 -23.67 -5.19
CA PHE A 463 -2.19 -22.45 -5.93
C PHE A 463 -3.64 -21.92 -5.89
N SER A 464 -4.59 -22.69 -5.45
CA SER A 464 -5.93 -22.22 -5.06
C SER A 464 -6.09 -22.33 -3.55
N SER A 465 -5.22 -21.64 -2.80
CA SER A 465 -5.39 -21.54 -1.36
C SER A 465 -6.65 -20.73 -1.06
N SER A 466 -7.46 -21.24 -0.11
CA SER A 466 -8.64 -20.49 0.36
C SER A 466 -8.23 -19.12 0.89
N LEU A 467 -9.15 -18.15 0.85
CA LEU A 467 -8.87 -16.80 1.39
C LEU A 467 -8.29 -16.84 2.82
N PRO A 468 -8.81 -17.66 3.76
CA PRO A 468 -8.23 -17.81 5.10
C PRO A 468 -6.76 -18.26 5.08
N ASP A 469 -6.41 -19.20 4.17
CA ASP A 469 -5.03 -19.69 4.06
C ASP A 469 -4.08 -18.61 3.55
N GLN A 470 -4.50 -17.82 2.56
CA GLN A 470 -3.71 -16.68 2.05
C GLN A 470 -3.49 -15.63 3.14
N LEU A 471 -4.54 -15.30 3.90
CA LEU A 471 -4.43 -14.37 5.01
C LEU A 471 -3.49 -14.91 6.10
N THR A 472 -3.61 -16.19 6.44
CA THR A 472 -2.74 -16.84 7.43
C THR A 472 -1.27 -16.83 6.98
N GLN A 473 -1.02 -17.05 5.69
CA GLN A 473 0.33 -16.97 5.12
C GLN A 473 0.93 -15.58 5.24
N VAL A 474 0.17 -14.53 4.87
CA VAL A 474 0.61 -13.13 5.05
C VAL A 474 0.92 -12.85 6.52
N LEU A 475 0.01 -13.23 7.42
CA LEU A 475 0.15 -12.99 8.86
C LEU A 475 1.31 -13.78 9.48
N SER A 476 1.64 -14.98 8.96
CA SER A 476 2.79 -15.74 9.42
C SER A 476 4.13 -15.05 9.11
N VAL A 477 4.23 -14.42 7.93
CA VAL A 477 5.41 -13.61 7.58
C VAL A 477 5.50 -12.36 8.45
N VAL A 478 4.35 -11.71 8.72
CA VAL A 478 4.29 -10.57 9.67
C VAL A 478 4.75 -11.00 11.06
N THR A 479 4.36 -12.18 11.54
CA THR A 479 4.80 -12.73 12.82
C THR A 479 6.32 -12.88 12.88
N ARG A 480 6.94 -13.45 11.84
CA ARG A 480 8.41 -13.55 11.76
C ARG A 480 9.09 -12.18 11.77
N ALA A 481 8.49 -11.19 11.06
CA ALA A 481 9.01 -9.83 11.05
C ALA A 481 8.92 -9.16 12.44
N LEU A 482 7.83 -9.40 13.19
CA LEU A 482 7.67 -8.92 14.57
C LEU A 482 8.74 -9.51 15.48
N GLN A 483 8.99 -10.82 15.39
CA GLN A 483 10.07 -11.50 16.14
C GLN A 483 11.45 -10.94 15.78
N ALA A 484 11.72 -10.74 14.49
CA ALA A 484 12.98 -10.15 14.04
C ALA A 484 13.16 -8.71 14.54
N THR A 485 12.07 -7.93 14.58
CA THR A 485 12.10 -6.56 15.11
C THR A 485 12.41 -6.55 16.60
N SER A 486 11.80 -7.41 17.40
CA SER A 486 12.10 -7.55 18.82
C SER A 486 13.57 -7.97 19.05
N ALA A 487 14.04 -8.99 18.32
CA ALA A 487 15.43 -9.43 18.41
C ALA A 487 16.44 -8.33 18.02
N SER A 488 16.15 -7.57 16.95
CA SER A 488 16.99 -6.45 16.52
C SER A 488 17.05 -5.33 17.56
N HIS A 489 15.93 -5.05 18.24
CA HIS A 489 15.86 -4.03 19.27
C HIS A 489 16.68 -4.45 20.52
N ILE A 490 16.53 -5.71 20.95
CA ILE A 490 17.32 -6.27 22.07
C ILE A 490 18.82 -6.22 21.74
N HIS A 491 19.19 -6.61 20.51
CA HIS A 491 20.59 -6.57 20.08
C HIS A 491 21.13 -5.12 20.02
N ALA A 492 20.34 -4.18 19.53
CA ALA A 492 20.72 -2.76 19.49
C ALA A 492 20.88 -2.18 20.91
N ALA A 493 20.00 -2.54 21.86
CA ALA A 493 20.08 -2.15 23.25
C ALA A 493 21.33 -2.75 23.94
N ALA A 494 21.64 -4.01 23.68
CA ALA A 494 22.85 -4.65 24.18
C ALA A 494 24.13 -4.00 23.64
N LEU A 495 24.17 -3.65 22.34
CA LEU A 495 25.30 -2.92 21.75
C LEU A 495 25.45 -1.51 22.32
N LYS A 496 24.34 -0.83 22.62
CA LYS A 496 24.36 0.49 23.21
C LYS A 496 24.95 0.44 24.63
N ARG A 497 24.54 -0.53 25.44
CA ARG A 497 25.12 -0.75 26.79
C ARG A 497 26.61 -1.06 26.74
N ALA A 498 27.01 -1.99 25.85
CA ALA A 498 28.41 -2.33 25.71
C ALA A 498 29.26 -1.11 25.32
N ARG A 499 28.74 -0.18 24.56
CA ARG A 499 29.39 1.10 24.26
C ARG A 499 29.40 2.05 25.44
N GLU A 500 28.29 2.15 26.17
CA GLU A 500 28.20 2.98 27.37
C GLU A 500 29.16 2.47 28.47
N GLU A 501 29.21 1.14 28.68
CA GLU A 501 30.18 0.49 29.59
C GLU A 501 31.64 0.78 29.18
N GLN A 502 31.96 0.65 27.88
CA GLN A 502 33.29 1.00 27.33
C GLN A 502 33.62 2.48 27.49
N ASP A 503 32.64 3.36 27.31
CA ASP A 503 32.87 4.80 27.50
C ASP A 503 33.00 5.17 28.99
N GLU A 504 32.32 4.48 29.90
CA GLU A 504 32.47 4.62 31.33
C GLU A 504 33.81 4.08 31.81
N GLU A 505 34.23 2.90 31.36
CA GLU A 505 35.57 2.35 31.61
C GLU A 505 36.66 3.32 31.13
N ARG A 506 36.53 3.85 29.89
CA ARG A 506 37.46 4.83 29.33
C ARG A 506 37.51 6.12 30.18
N LYS A 507 36.38 6.61 30.66
CA LYS A 507 36.30 7.77 31.56
C LYS A 507 36.92 7.47 32.90
N ALA A 508 36.69 6.28 33.46
CA ALA A 508 37.30 5.83 34.71
C ALA A 508 38.83 5.73 34.56
N GLU A 509 39.33 5.12 33.49
CA GLU A 509 40.77 5.08 33.17
C GLU A 509 41.35 6.49 33.02
N GLN A 510 40.68 7.39 32.29
CA GLN A 510 41.10 8.78 32.17
C GLN A 510 41.15 9.49 33.51
N ASN A 511 40.17 9.26 34.40
CA ASN A 511 40.12 9.83 35.73
C ASN A 511 41.26 9.29 36.59
N ILE A 512 41.57 7.99 36.52
CA ILE A 512 42.71 7.35 37.21
C ILE A 512 44.02 7.97 36.70
N VAL A 513 44.18 8.12 35.39
CA VAL A 513 45.37 8.78 34.82
C VAL A 513 45.50 10.22 35.27
N LEU A 514 44.40 11.00 35.23
CA LEU A 514 44.38 12.37 35.71
C LEU A 514 44.67 12.47 37.20
N HIS A 515 44.20 11.53 38.02
CA HIS A 515 44.49 11.44 39.44
C HIS A 515 45.98 11.14 39.65
N LYS A 516 46.55 10.16 38.92
CA LYS A 516 48.00 9.85 38.97
C LYS A 516 48.86 11.04 38.53
N ILE A 517 48.46 11.78 37.48
CA ILE A 517 49.16 13.01 37.07
C ILE A 517 49.08 14.08 38.14
N ARG A 518 47.92 14.31 38.80
CA ARG A 518 47.73 15.30 39.85
C ARG A 518 48.56 15.01 41.10
N HIS A 519 48.75 13.74 41.41
CA HIS A 519 49.52 13.30 42.56
C HIS A 519 51.02 12.99 42.24
N GLY A 520 51.43 13.24 40.96
CA GLY A 520 52.82 13.08 40.56
C GLY A 520 53.32 11.63 40.44
N THR A 521 52.41 10.68 40.46
CA THR A 521 52.67 9.22 40.38
C THR A 521 52.48 8.63 38.98
N TRP A 522 52.21 9.49 37.98
CA TRP A 522 52.03 9.01 36.61
C TRP A 522 53.35 8.91 35.85
N HIS A 523 53.61 7.75 35.28
CA HIS A 523 54.73 7.51 34.39
C HIS A 523 54.20 7.03 33.03
N ASP A 524 54.68 7.66 31.96
CA ASP A 524 54.35 7.19 30.60
C ASP A 524 55.38 6.10 30.20
N GLY A 525 54.96 4.84 30.28
CA GLY A 525 55.81 3.70 29.92
C GLY A 525 56.36 3.71 28.46
N ARG A 526 55.84 4.59 27.59
CA ARG A 526 56.39 4.81 26.25
C ARG A 526 57.60 5.71 26.25
N LEU A 527 57.67 6.62 27.20
CA LEU A 527 58.85 7.49 27.38
C LEU A 527 59.98 6.73 27.99
N ASP A 528 59.74 5.77 28.89
CA ASP A 528 60.77 4.91 29.49
C ASP A 528 61.46 4.03 28.49
N CYS A 529 60.70 3.53 27.46
CA CYS A 529 61.31 2.77 26.35
C CYS A 529 62.23 3.60 25.48
N VAL A 530 61.98 4.90 25.31
CA VAL A 530 62.77 5.81 24.48
C VAL A 530 64.00 6.36 25.22
N ALA A 531 63.91 6.48 26.55
CA ALA A 531 64.97 7.04 27.37
C ALA A 531 66.01 6.02 27.87
N GLY A 532 65.77 4.71 27.59
CA GLY A 532 66.78 3.67 28.00
C GLY A 532 66.93 3.49 29.51
N ASN A 533 66.07 4.02 30.33
CA ASN A 533 66.13 3.92 31.80
C ASN A 533 65.27 2.76 32.31
N GLY A 534 65.66 1.53 32.01
CA GLY A 534 65.09 0.32 32.59
C GLY A 534 65.43 0.06 34.06
N VAL A 535 65.98 1.04 34.81
CA VAL A 535 66.42 0.82 36.16
C VAL A 535 65.40 1.27 37.22
N MET A 536 64.41 2.04 36.88
CA MET A 536 63.42 2.56 37.82
C MET A 536 62.24 1.64 38.11
N SER A 537 61.97 0.64 37.25
CA SER A 537 60.94 -0.33 37.49
C SER A 537 61.30 -1.40 38.56
N GLU A 538 62.59 -1.56 38.90
CA GLU A 538 63.02 -2.52 39.91
C GLU A 538 63.03 -1.96 41.32
N LEU A 539 62.69 -0.69 41.52
CA LEU A 539 62.70 -0.05 42.85
C LEU A 539 61.35 -0.14 43.61
N GLY A 540 60.39 -0.98 43.13
CA GLY A 540 59.29 -1.41 43.94
C GLY A 540 58.26 -0.32 44.39
N ILE A 541 58.29 0.84 43.75
CA ILE A 541 57.37 1.94 44.11
C ILE A 541 55.98 1.77 43.47
N GLY A 542 55.76 0.73 42.57
CA GLY A 542 54.53 0.48 41.89
C GLY A 542 53.55 -0.40 42.63
N ASP A 543 53.99 -1.27 43.56
CA ASP A 543 53.08 -2.28 44.11
C ASP A 543 52.32 -1.83 45.36
N GLU A 544 52.79 -0.83 46.07
CA GLU A 544 52.08 -0.35 47.29
C GLU A 544 50.87 0.55 46.95
N ALA A 545 50.79 1.10 45.73
CA ALA A 545 49.63 1.90 45.28
C ALA A 545 48.50 1.02 44.69
N MET A 546 48.78 -0.21 44.30
CA MET A 546 47.75 -1.16 43.80
C MET A 546 47.06 -1.90 44.94
N GLY A 547 47.74 -2.08 46.12
CA GLY A 547 47.13 -2.78 47.24
C GLY A 547 46.05 -2.01 48.02
N VAL A 548 45.94 -0.69 47.77
CA VAL A 548 44.96 0.15 48.49
C VAL A 548 43.66 0.27 47.62
N LEU A 549 43.71 -0.08 46.35
CA LEU A 549 42.53 -0.01 45.48
C LEU A 549 41.78 -1.34 45.33
N GLU A 550 42.38 -2.47 45.71
CA GLU A 550 41.69 -3.78 45.66
C GLU A 550 40.75 -4.01 46.85
N ASP A 551 40.98 -3.37 48.00
CA ASP A 551 40.11 -3.55 49.18
C ASP A 551 38.82 -2.70 49.16
N GLU A 552 38.78 -1.64 48.35
CA GLU A 552 37.56 -0.80 48.23
C GLU A 552 36.61 -1.26 47.12
N TYR A 553 37.09 -2.11 46.17
CA TYR A 553 36.26 -2.65 45.08
C TYR A 553 35.76 -4.09 45.33
N GLY A 554 36.25 -4.75 46.36
CA GLY A 554 35.98 -6.17 46.60
C GLY A 554 34.61 -6.48 47.26
N ASP A 555 33.91 -5.51 47.82
CA ASP A 555 32.65 -5.76 48.54
C ASP A 555 31.35 -5.38 47.79
N ASP A 556 31.46 -4.62 46.70
CA ASP A 556 30.27 -4.27 45.90
C ASP A 556 29.89 -5.31 44.86
N GLU A 557 30.78 -6.21 44.39
CA GLU A 557 30.42 -7.25 43.44
C GLU A 557 29.51 -8.34 44.00
N LYS A 558 29.47 -8.52 45.34
CA LYS A 558 28.57 -9.49 45.95
C LYS A 558 27.16 -8.98 46.21
N LYS A 559 26.94 -7.67 46.15
CA LYS A 559 25.58 -7.10 46.32
C LYS A 559 24.84 -6.86 45.01
N ASN A 560 25.47 -6.85 43.85
CA ASN A 560 24.84 -6.56 42.57
C ASN A 560 24.30 -7.77 41.82
N GLY A 561 24.47 -9.01 42.33
CA GLY A 561 23.96 -10.23 41.72
C GLY A 561 22.44 -10.38 41.76
N HIS A 562 21.73 -9.61 42.59
CA HIS A 562 20.27 -9.72 42.73
C HIS A 562 19.46 -8.58 42.09
N HIS A 563 20.10 -7.49 41.65
CA HIS A 563 19.38 -6.38 40.98
C HIS A 563 19.48 -6.38 39.45
N ARG A 564 20.31 -7.22 38.84
CA ARG A 564 20.41 -7.28 37.35
C ARG A 564 19.24 -7.98 36.64
N GLN A 565 18.54 -8.89 37.31
CA GLN A 565 17.38 -9.58 36.70
C GLN A 565 16.18 -8.65 36.35
N PRO A 566 15.71 -7.77 37.25
CA PRO A 566 14.55 -6.93 36.96
C PRO A 566 14.79 -5.88 35.83
N VAL A 567 16.05 -5.43 35.67
CA VAL A 567 16.42 -4.48 34.62
C VAL A 567 16.44 -5.15 33.23
N ALA A 568 16.95 -6.39 33.17
CA ALA A 568 16.97 -7.17 31.93
C ALA A 568 15.55 -7.56 31.46
N ASP A 569 14.66 -7.87 32.40
CA ASP A 569 13.27 -8.17 32.12
C ASP A 569 12.49 -6.93 31.60
N ALA A 570 12.73 -5.76 32.22
CA ALA A 570 12.10 -4.50 31.78
C ALA A 570 12.50 -4.11 30.37
N GLU A 571 13.77 -4.32 30.00
CA GLU A 571 14.23 -4.06 28.63
C GLU A 571 13.74 -5.10 27.63
N ALA A 572 13.65 -6.36 28.03
CA ALA A 572 13.05 -7.40 27.20
C ALA A 572 11.58 -7.08 26.91
N ILE A 573 10.84 -6.57 27.89
CA ILE A 573 9.45 -6.13 27.74
C ILE A 573 9.37 -4.90 26.83
N SER A 574 10.26 -3.93 26.99
CA SER A 574 10.28 -2.72 26.17
C SER A 574 10.59 -2.99 24.69
N ALA A 575 11.32 -4.07 24.39
CA ALA A 575 11.66 -4.50 23.04
C ALA A 575 10.50 -5.21 22.32
N ILE A 576 9.44 -5.60 23.03
CA ILE A 576 8.27 -6.29 22.42
C ILE A 576 7.44 -5.28 21.63
N PRO A 577 7.17 -5.53 20.33
CA PRO A 577 6.38 -4.64 19.50
C PRO A 577 4.90 -4.65 19.92
N ILE A 578 4.18 -3.60 19.53
CA ILE A 578 2.75 -3.44 19.80
C ILE A 578 1.98 -3.61 18.49
N VAL A 579 0.94 -4.43 18.49
CA VAL A 579 0.02 -4.61 17.37
C VAL A 579 -1.35 -4.04 17.75
N ILE A 580 -1.87 -3.12 16.95
CA ILE A 580 -3.16 -2.48 17.18
C ILE A 580 -4.11 -2.82 16.04
N ILE A 581 -5.17 -3.54 16.38
CA ILE A 581 -6.25 -3.88 15.45
C ILE A 581 -7.41 -2.92 15.71
N ARG A 582 -7.63 -1.98 14.79
CA ARG A 582 -8.70 -0.97 14.91
C ARG A 582 -9.97 -1.40 14.19
N ASN A 583 -11.10 -0.86 14.63
CA ASN A 583 -12.41 -1.07 14.02
C ASN A 583 -12.81 -2.55 13.89
N TYR A 584 -12.50 -3.35 14.91
CA TYR A 584 -12.84 -4.76 14.94
C TYR A 584 -14.35 -4.94 15.16
N SER A 585 -15.11 -4.98 14.05
CA SER A 585 -16.55 -5.18 14.04
C SER A 585 -17.01 -5.99 12.83
N PRO A 586 -18.10 -6.78 12.94
CA PRO A 586 -18.66 -7.50 11.80
C PRO A 586 -19.21 -6.53 10.77
N SER A 587 -19.12 -6.86 9.48
CA SER A 587 -19.76 -6.09 8.43
C SER A 587 -21.25 -6.41 8.40
N ASN A 588 -22.11 -5.40 8.32
CA ASN A 588 -23.56 -5.57 8.18
C ASN A 588 -24.02 -6.16 6.83
N LYS A 589 -23.09 -6.29 5.87
CA LYS A 589 -23.39 -6.92 4.58
C LYS A 589 -23.01 -8.41 4.68
N ALA A 590 -24.01 -9.26 4.61
CA ALA A 590 -23.86 -10.71 4.66
C ALA A 590 -22.96 -11.23 3.51
N GLY A 591 -21.74 -11.62 3.88
CA GLY A 591 -20.79 -12.28 2.99
C GLY A 591 -19.82 -13.08 3.85
N GLY A 592 -19.83 -14.41 3.74
CA GLY A 592 -19.06 -15.32 4.58
C GLY A 592 -17.55 -15.01 4.64
N SER A 593 -16.95 -14.55 3.56
CA SER A 593 -15.50 -14.25 3.48
C SER A 593 -15.02 -13.15 4.46
N LYS A 594 -15.89 -12.23 4.86
CA LYS A 594 -15.53 -11.16 5.82
C LYS A 594 -15.61 -11.58 7.28
N GLU A 595 -16.41 -12.60 7.59
CA GLU A 595 -16.41 -13.21 8.92
C GLU A 595 -15.16 -14.07 9.15
N ASP A 596 -14.71 -14.77 8.10
CA ASP A 596 -13.49 -15.56 8.12
C ASP A 596 -12.25 -14.67 8.37
N LEU A 597 -12.21 -13.46 7.78
CA LEU A 597 -11.14 -12.47 8.05
C LEU A 597 -11.03 -12.14 9.55
N LEU A 598 -12.15 -11.84 10.20
CA LEU A 598 -12.13 -11.48 11.64
C LEU A 598 -11.75 -12.67 12.51
N ALA A 599 -12.14 -13.89 12.12
CA ALA A 599 -11.75 -15.11 12.81
C ALA A 599 -10.25 -15.38 12.69
N VAL A 600 -9.68 -15.24 11.48
CA VAL A 600 -8.24 -15.39 11.23
C VAL A 600 -7.43 -14.32 11.99
N LEU A 601 -7.87 -13.07 11.98
CA LEU A 601 -7.20 -12.00 12.74
C LEU A 601 -7.26 -12.25 14.26
N ALA A 602 -8.39 -12.75 14.78
CA ALA A 602 -8.53 -13.09 16.19
C ALA A 602 -7.59 -14.24 16.59
N GLN A 603 -7.51 -15.29 15.78
CA GLN A 603 -6.62 -16.42 16.02
C GLN A 603 -5.15 -16.00 15.95
N TRP A 604 -4.80 -15.16 14.99
CA TRP A 604 -3.45 -14.61 14.88
C TRP A 604 -3.09 -13.73 16.08
N ALA A 605 -4.00 -12.84 16.50
CA ALA A 605 -3.82 -11.99 17.67
C ALA A 605 -3.59 -12.82 18.95
N ALA A 606 -4.37 -13.90 19.10
CA ALA A 606 -4.21 -14.85 20.19
C ALA A 606 -2.81 -15.50 20.18
N GLY A 607 -2.39 -16.01 19.03
CA GLY A 607 -1.08 -16.65 18.86
C GLY A 607 0.10 -15.68 19.14
N LEU A 608 -0.01 -14.41 18.80
CA LEU A 608 1.01 -13.40 19.12
C LEU A 608 1.15 -13.19 20.63
N ALA A 609 0.03 -13.09 21.34
CA ALA A 609 0.02 -12.86 22.78
C ALA A 609 0.46 -14.13 23.55
N GLU A 610 -0.02 -15.31 23.18
CA GLU A 610 0.35 -16.57 23.82
C GLU A 610 1.83 -16.89 23.69
N ASN A 611 2.42 -16.62 22.52
CA ASN A 611 3.83 -16.84 22.24
C ASN A 611 4.72 -15.67 22.68
N ARG A 612 4.20 -14.65 23.34
CA ARG A 612 4.93 -13.46 23.82
C ARG A 612 5.67 -12.71 22.72
N ILE A 613 5.13 -12.70 21.49
CA ILE A 613 5.74 -12.09 20.33
C ILE A 613 5.45 -10.60 20.27
N ALA A 614 4.21 -10.21 20.60
CA ALA A 614 3.77 -8.82 20.55
C ALA A 614 2.67 -8.55 21.60
N HIS A 615 2.58 -7.33 22.10
CA HIS A 615 1.40 -6.84 22.79
C HIS A 615 0.31 -6.57 21.77
N VAL A 616 -0.86 -7.16 21.99
CA VAL A 616 -1.97 -6.98 21.04
C VAL A 616 -3.10 -6.21 21.69
N ILE A 617 -3.48 -5.08 21.08
CA ILE A 617 -4.61 -4.25 21.51
C ILE A 617 -5.66 -4.26 20.41
N VAL A 618 -6.80 -4.85 20.67
CA VAL A 618 -7.94 -4.87 19.75
C VAL A 618 -8.94 -3.80 20.16
N VAL A 619 -9.24 -2.88 19.23
CA VAL A 619 -10.15 -1.76 19.44
C VAL A 619 -11.47 -2.03 18.73
N SER A 620 -12.55 -1.96 19.49
CA SER A 620 -13.91 -2.14 18.97
C SER A 620 -14.88 -1.11 19.54
N ASP A 621 -15.91 -0.81 18.76
CA ASP A 621 -17.01 0.05 19.24
C ASP A 621 -18.00 -0.73 20.08
N ASN A 622 -18.07 -2.07 19.92
CA ASN A 622 -19.04 -2.91 20.61
C ASN A 622 -18.37 -3.98 21.47
N ARG A 623 -18.88 -4.15 22.69
CA ARG A 623 -18.47 -5.17 23.65
C ARG A 623 -18.72 -6.61 23.16
N GLU A 624 -19.78 -6.84 22.36
CA GLU A 624 -20.12 -8.19 21.89
C GLU A 624 -19.01 -8.83 21.04
N ASN A 625 -18.20 -8.02 20.39
CA ASN A 625 -17.06 -8.50 19.60
C ASN A 625 -16.01 -9.20 20.46
N ALA A 626 -15.98 -8.95 21.77
CA ALA A 626 -15.17 -9.69 22.73
C ALA A 626 -15.45 -11.19 22.71
N LYS A 627 -16.70 -11.62 22.47
CA LYS A 627 -17.08 -13.05 22.42
C LYS A 627 -16.37 -13.78 21.30
N ARG A 628 -16.17 -13.13 20.13
CA ARG A 628 -15.44 -13.70 18.99
C ARG A 628 -13.95 -13.86 19.31
N LEU A 629 -13.38 -12.85 19.94
CA LEU A 629 -11.99 -12.88 20.38
C LEU A 629 -11.75 -13.89 21.50
N ALA A 630 -12.68 -14.01 22.45
CA ALA A 630 -12.61 -14.98 23.53
C ALA A 630 -12.66 -16.44 23.02
N LYS A 631 -13.36 -16.71 21.90
CA LYS A 631 -13.35 -18.03 21.25
C LYS A 631 -11.96 -18.41 20.71
N ALA A 632 -11.15 -17.42 20.30
CA ALA A 632 -9.81 -17.65 19.81
C ALA A 632 -8.79 -17.89 20.95
N ILE A 633 -9.10 -17.47 22.19
CA ILE A 633 -8.23 -17.62 23.37
C ILE A 633 -9.01 -18.36 24.46
N PRO A 634 -9.28 -19.66 24.31
CA PRO A 634 -10.07 -20.40 25.30
C PRO A 634 -9.32 -20.65 26.60
N SER A 635 -7.99 -20.59 26.57
CA SER A 635 -7.11 -20.93 27.71
C SER A 635 -6.99 -19.82 28.77
N LYS A 636 -7.25 -18.55 28.38
CA LYS A 636 -7.01 -17.36 29.23
C LYS A 636 -8.17 -16.37 29.14
N PRO A 637 -8.50 -15.68 30.23
CA PRO A 637 -9.52 -14.62 30.19
C PRO A 637 -9.00 -13.44 29.35
N LEU A 638 -9.89 -12.85 28.55
CA LEU A 638 -9.61 -11.66 27.76
C LEU A 638 -9.48 -10.44 28.70
N ASN A 639 -8.44 -9.64 28.54
CA ASN A 639 -8.29 -8.37 29.25
C ASN A 639 -9.22 -7.32 28.61
N SER A 640 -10.45 -7.20 29.14
CA SER A 640 -11.46 -6.30 28.59
C SER A 640 -11.44 -4.96 29.31
N ILE A 641 -11.08 -3.91 28.55
CA ILE A 641 -10.93 -2.54 29.03
C ILE A 641 -12.07 -1.71 28.41
N ALA A 642 -12.93 -1.14 29.27
CA ALA A 642 -14.06 -0.33 28.83
C ALA A 642 -13.71 1.16 28.92
N LEU A 643 -13.82 1.91 27.82
CA LEU A 643 -13.75 3.36 27.83
C LEU A 643 -15.19 3.90 27.82
N SER A 644 -15.65 4.40 28.95
CA SER A 644 -16.94 5.06 29.11
C SER A 644 -16.88 6.53 28.69
N ASP A 645 -18.05 7.14 28.51
CA ASP A 645 -18.17 8.59 28.38
C ASP A 645 -17.74 9.26 29.70
N ALA A 646 -17.22 10.50 29.63
CA ALA A 646 -16.77 11.24 30.79
C ALA A 646 -17.94 11.61 31.73
N ASP A 647 -17.64 11.74 33.00
CA ASP A 647 -18.55 12.34 33.93
C ASP A 647 -18.78 13.84 33.61
N THR A 648 -19.91 14.39 34.01
CA THR A 648 -20.28 15.78 33.75
C THR A 648 -19.25 16.77 34.26
N SER A 649 -18.65 16.51 35.43
CA SER A 649 -17.57 17.33 36.00
C SER A 649 -16.30 17.30 35.16
N SER A 650 -15.91 16.12 34.68
CA SER A 650 -14.74 15.92 33.81
C SER A 650 -14.96 16.54 32.43
N ALA A 651 -16.19 16.41 31.89
CA ALA A 651 -16.59 17.01 30.61
C ALA A 651 -16.51 18.54 30.62
N LEU A 652 -17.06 19.17 31.66
CA LEU A 652 -16.97 20.63 31.82
C LEU A 652 -15.55 21.13 31.99
N SER A 653 -14.75 20.43 32.78
CA SER A 653 -13.34 20.77 32.99
C SER A 653 -12.54 20.65 31.69
N PHE A 654 -12.79 19.60 30.88
CA PHE A 654 -12.22 19.40 29.58
C PHE A 654 -12.54 20.55 28.62
N VAL A 655 -13.82 20.93 28.52
CA VAL A 655 -14.24 22.03 27.62
C VAL A 655 -13.60 23.34 28.05
N LYS A 656 -13.59 23.66 29.35
CA LYS A 656 -12.94 24.88 29.88
C LYS A 656 -11.46 24.94 29.58
N GLN A 657 -10.75 23.85 29.81
CA GLN A 657 -9.32 23.78 29.54
C GLN A 657 -9.03 23.94 28.05
N ARG A 658 -9.77 23.25 27.20
CA ARG A 658 -9.56 23.29 25.74
C ARG A 658 -9.88 24.65 25.13
N LEU A 659 -10.85 25.37 25.66
CA LEU A 659 -11.13 26.74 25.25
C LEU A 659 -10.04 27.72 25.70
N ARG A 660 -9.48 27.52 26.91
CA ARG A 660 -8.30 28.30 27.37
C ARG A 660 -7.08 28.08 26.50
N ASP A 661 -6.81 26.82 26.11
CA ASP A 661 -5.71 26.48 25.19
C ASP A 661 -5.85 27.16 23.83
N SER A 662 -7.08 27.57 23.46
CA SER A 662 -7.41 28.34 22.25
C SER A 662 -7.47 29.85 22.48
N ASP A 663 -6.90 30.36 23.58
CA ASP A 663 -6.87 31.78 23.98
C ASP A 663 -8.29 32.41 24.21
N ILE A 664 -9.30 31.56 24.48
CA ILE A 664 -10.67 31.98 24.71
C ILE A 664 -11.03 31.70 26.18
N ASP A 665 -11.05 32.75 27.00
CA ASP A 665 -11.45 32.60 28.41
C ASP A 665 -12.97 32.77 28.53
N VAL A 666 -13.67 31.64 28.59
CA VAL A 666 -15.15 31.59 28.69
C VAL A 666 -15.54 31.28 30.11
N HIS A 667 -16.22 32.24 30.77
CA HIS A 667 -16.93 32.01 32.02
C HIS A 667 -18.33 31.50 31.72
N PHE A 668 -18.55 30.20 31.87
CA PHE A 668 -19.89 29.60 31.67
C PHE A 668 -20.85 30.07 32.77
N THR A 669 -21.98 30.57 32.36
CA THR A 669 -23.13 30.83 33.24
C THR A 669 -23.73 29.49 33.70
N LYS A 670 -24.57 29.50 34.74
CA LYS A 670 -25.26 28.28 35.21
C LYS A 670 -26.11 27.64 34.09
N SER A 671 -26.77 28.47 33.29
CA SER A 671 -27.57 28.00 32.15
C SER A 671 -26.73 27.38 31.06
N GLU A 672 -25.54 27.91 30.74
CA GLU A 672 -24.63 27.36 29.78
C GLU A 672 -23.99 26.06 30.30
N THR A 673 -23.70 25.97 31.59
CA THR A 673 -23.24 24.73 32.22
C THR A 673 -24.25 23.61 32.04
N GLU A 674 -25.56 23.87 32.32
CA GLU A 674 -26.64 22.90 32.08
C GLU A 674 -26.76 22.50 30.60
N LEU A 675 -26.50 23.43 29.68
CA LEU A 675 -26.51 23.15 28.25
C LEU A 675 -25.33 22.23 27.82
N VAL A 676 -24.13 22.46 28.35
CA VAL A 676 -22.97 21.59 28.11
C VAL A 676 -23.21 20.21 28.71
N GLU A 677 -23.82 20.13 29.91
CA GLU A 677 -24.22 18.85 30.52
C GLU A 677 -25.20 18.06 29.67
N ARG A 678 -26.03 18.69 28.83
CA ARG A 678 -26.93 18.01 27.89
C ARG A 678 -26.20 17.22 26.81
N LEU A 679 -25.00 17.63 26.44
CA LEU A 679 -24.17 16.87 25.50
C LEU A 679 -23.59 15.60 26.13
N GLY A 680 -23.50 15.56 27.45
CA GLY A 680 -22.85 14.48 28.20
C GLY A 680 -21.33 14.48 28.00
N GLY A 681 -20.72 13.36 28.30
CA GLY A 681 -19.25 13.21 28.27
C GLY A 681 -18.67 12.63 27.00
N ARG A 682 -19.38 12.64 25.86
CA ARG A 682 -18.88 12.10 24.61
C ARG A 682 -17.82 13.01 23.99
N ALA A 683 -16.57 12.54 23.83
CA ALA A 683 -15.46 13.35 23.34
C ALA A 683 -15.75 14.01 21.98
N SER A 684 -16.37 13.31 21.03
CA SER A 684 -16.69 13.85 19.69
C SER A 684 -17.67 15.02 19.75
N ASP A 685 -18.65 14.97 20.65
CA ASP A 685 -19.66 16.00 20.77
C ASP A 685 -19.09 17.22 21.49
N LEU A 686 -18.25 16.99 22.52
CA LEU A 686 -17.51 18.04 23.21
C LEU A 686 -16.50 18.74 22.28
N GLU A 687 -15.76 18.01 21.45
CA GLU A 687 -14.85 18.59 20.44
C GLU A 687 -15.63 19.39 19.40
N SER A 688 -16.81 18.92 18.97
CA SER A 688 -17.70 19.66 18.07
C SER A 688 -18.19 20.98 18.70
N LEU A 689 -18.53 20.96 19.99
CA LEU A 689 -18.86 22.17 20.74
C LEU A 689 -17.72 23.15 20.80
N ILE A 690 -16.53 22.68 21.20
CA ILE A 690 -15.32 23.51 21.28
C ILE A 690 -15.03 24.15 19.93
N HIS A 691 -15.04 23.39 18.85
CA HIS A 691 -14.79 23.89 17.51
C HIS A 691 -15.80 24.97 17.09
N LYS A 692 -17.08 24.82 17.43
CA LYS A 692 -18.12 25.83 17.13
C LYS A 692 -17.93 27.10 17.94
N VAL A 693 -17.62 26.97 19.23
CA VAL A 693 -17.37 28.11 20.12
C VAL A 693 -16.10 28.85 19.72
N THR A 694 -15.03 28.13 19.34
CA THR A 694 -13.80 28.72 18.82
C THR A 694 -14.04 29.50 17.51
N ASN A 695 -15.01 29.09 16.70
CA ASN A 695 -15.41 29.80 15.48
C ASN A 695 -16.37 30.99 15.78
N GLY A 696 -16.62 31.33 17.05
CA GLY A 696 -17.39 32.52 17.45
C GLY A 696 -18.90 32.28 17.66
N GLN A 697 -19.36 31.00 17.65
CA GLN A 697 -20.78 30.72 17.99
C GLN A 697 -20.99 30.75 19.51
N GLY A 698 -22.16 31.23 19.94
CA GLY A 698 -22.56 31.15 21.32
C GLY A 698 -22.76 29.70 21.80
N VAL A 699 -22.48 29.42 23.07
CA VAL A 699 -22.58 28.03 23.62
C VAL A 699 -23.98 27.45 23.43
N ALA A 700 -25.02 28.24 23.66
CA ALA A 700 -26.41 27.81 23.51
C ALA A 700 -26.75 27.46 22.07
N GLU A 701 -26.31 28.27 21.10
CA GLU A 701 -26.48 28.04 19.67
C GLU A 701 -25.71 26.80 19.19
N ALA A 702 -24.46 26.66 19.65
CA ALA A 702 -23.62 25.52 19.31
C ALA A 702 -24.19 24.19 19.81
N VAL A 703 -24.73 24.15 21.03
CA VAL A 703 -25.41 22.96 21.59
C VAL A 703 -26.66 22.63 20.79
N GLU A 704 -27.49 23.67 20.49
CA GLU A 704 -28.73 23.48 19.73
C GLU A 704 -28.42 22.93 18.31
N ASP A 705 -27.41 23.44 17.63
CA ASP A 705 -26.97 22.93 16.35
C ASP A 705 -26.52 21.46 16.41
N ILE A 706 -25.83 21.06 17.49
CA ILE A 706 -25.43 19.66 17.69
C ILE A 706 -26.67 18.77 17.87
N VAL A 707 -27.67 19.23 18.61
CA VAL A 707 -28.95 18.51 18.80
C VAL A 707 -29.70 18.40 17.46
N VAL A 708 -29.83 19.49 16.70
CA VAL A 708 -30.50 19.51 15.39
C VAL A 708 -29.78 18.57 14.39
N ARG A 709 -28.45 18.59 14.37
CA ARG A 709 -27.68 17.63 13.58
C ARG A 709 -27.98 16.19 14.00
N GLY A 710 -28.02 15.93 15.32
CA GLY A 710 -28.39 14.63 15.86
C GLY A 710 -29.78 14.18 15.43
N VAL A 711 -30.76 15.08 15.34
CA VAL A 711 -32.12 14.79 14.84
C VAL A 711 -32.06 14.34 13.37
N SER A 712 -31.29 15.06 12.53
CA SER A 712 -31.16 14.72 11.11
C SER A 712 -30.44 13.38 10.91
N GLU A 713 -29.36 13.13 11.66
CA GLU A 713 -28.62 11.85 11.61
C GLU A 713 -29.49 10.68 12.07
N LEU A 714 -30.27 10.89 13.12
CA LEU A 714 -31.11 9.84 13.70
C LEU A 714 -32.33 9.52 12.82
N ARG A 715 -32.94 10.52 12.18
CA ARG A 715 -33.97 10.27 11.16
C ARG A 715 -33.50 9.36 10.06
N LYS A 716 -32.28 9.57 9.57
CA LYS A 716 -31.65 8.71 8.54
C LYS A 716 -31.30 7.32 9.06
N SER A 717 -30.55 7.27 10.16
CA SER A 717 -29.98 6.01 10.67
C SER A 717 -30.99 5.09 11.33
N ALA A 718 -32.04 5.61 11.99
CA ALA A 718 -33.04 4.83 12.73
C ALA A 718 -34.29 4.54 11.92
N PHE A 719 -34.71 5.44 11.02
CA PHE A 719 -35.98 5.34 10.28
C PHE A 719 -35.83 5.22 8.76
N GLY A 720 -34.65 5.58 8.21
CA GLY A 720 -34.40 5.66 6.77
C GLY A 720 -35.05 6.90 6.15
N ASP A 721 -34.37 7.55 5.19
CA ASP A 721 -34.93 8.72 4.49
C ASP A 721 -36.08 8.29 3.56
N ASP A 722 -35.85 7.17 2.79
CA ASP A 722 -36.81 6.62 1.85
C ASP A 722 -37.33 5.24 2.26
N VAL A 723 -38.35 4.76 1.53
CA VAL A 723 -38.95 3.43 1.73
C VAL A 723 -37.93 2.31 1.51
N ASP A 724 -37.02 2.49 0.56
CA ASP A 724 -35.98 1.48 0.25
C ASP A 724 -34.87 1.48 1.27
N ASP A 725 -34.47 2.64 1.77
CA ASP A 725 -33.52 2.74 2.90
C ASP A 725 -34.09 2.09 4.15
N ALA A 726 -35.38 2.29 4.45
CA ALA A 726 -36.05 1.65 5.58
C ALA A 726 -36.10 0.12 5.49
N LYS A 727 -36.23 -0.45 4.29
CA LYS A 727 -36.19 -1.91 4.08
C LYS A 727 -34.77 -2.48 4.29
N SER A 728 -33.72 -1.66 4.13
CA SER A 728 -32.33 -2.05 4.36
C SER A 728 -31.92 -2.09 5.83
N LEU A 729 -32.74 -1.53 6.74
CA LEU A 729 -32.48 -1.54 8.17
C LEU A 729 -32.66 -2.93 8.76
N ALA A 730 -31.83 -3.26 9.74
CA ALA A 730 -31.88 -4.54 10.45
C ALA A 730 -33.00 -4.61 11.53
N TRP A 731 -33.83 -3.58 11.62
CA TRP A 731 -34.99 -3.46 12.49
C TRP A 731 -36.12 -2.72 11.78
N SER A 732 -37.34 -2.82 12.28
CA SER A 732 -38.46 -2.08 11.71
C SER A 732 -38.55 -0.67 12.30
N ARG A 733 -39.17 0.27 11.55
CA ARG A 733 -39.41 1.64 12.00
C ARG A 733 -40.23 1.67 13.31
N GLU A 734 -41.18 0.77 13.43
CA GLU A 734 -42.06 0.65 14.61
C GLU A 734 -41.28 0.19 15.85
N GLN A 735 -40.27 -0.68 15.66
CA GLN A 735 -39.39 -1.12 16.75
C GLN A 735 -38.53 0.04 17.25
N ALA A 736 -37.92 0.78 16.32
CA ALA A 736 -37.13 1.97 16.66
C ALA A 736 -37.98 3.01 17.37
N TRP A 737 -39.21 3.28 16.87
CA TRP A 737 -40.12 4.24 17.44
C TRP A 737 -40.57 3.88 18.86
N ALA A 738 -40.91 2.61 19.11
CA ALA A 738 -41.29 2.14 20.43
C ALA A 738 -40.20 2.39 21.48
N VAL A 739 -38.96 2.03 21.18
CA VAL A 739 -37.82 2.24 22.08
C VAL A 739 -37.54 3.72 22.29
N LEU A 740 -37.53 4.50 21.20
CA LEU A 740 -37.27 5.94 21.25
C LEU A 740 -38.30 6.70 22.08
N LYS A 741 -39.57 6.36 21.95
CA LYS A 741 -40.67 6.98 22.72
C LYS A 741 -40.59 6.66 24.23
N LEU A 742 -40.08 5.47 24.58
CA LEU A 742 -39.82 5.10 25.97
C LEU A 742 -38.61 5.86 26.55
N LEU A 743 -37.53 5.91 25.80
CA LEU A 743 -36.29 6.58 26.21
C LEU A 743 -36.39 8.11 26.23
N ALA A 744 -37.32 8.71 25.47
CA ALA A 744 -37.66 10.13 25.60
C ALA A 744 -38.34 10.47 26.92
N LYS A 745 -39.05 9.51 27.54
CA LYS A 745 -39.75 9.71 28.83
C LYS A 745 -38.86 9.36 30.02
N LYS A 746 -38.07 8.27 29.89
CA LYS A 746 -37.24 7.75 30.99
C LYS A 746 -35.79 7.65 30.49
N PRO A 747 -34.79 8.04 31.30
CA PRO A 747 -33.36 7.93 30.89
C PRO A 747 -32.91 6.48 30.74
N GLU A 748 -33.53 5.55 31.46
CA GLU A 748 -33.25 4.11 31.42
C GLU A 748 -34.57 3.34 31.45
N VAL A 749 -34.62 2.24 30.68
CA VAL A 749 -35.75 1.32 30.57
C VAL A 749 -35.28 -0.10 30.78
N SER A 750 -36.13 -0.95 31.43
CA SER A 750 -35.78 -2.36 31.61
C SER A 750 -35.70 -3.09 30.26
N TYR A 751 -34.59 -3.84 30.07
CA TYR A 751 -34.37 -4.63 28.84
C TYR A 751 -35.50 -5.66 28.63
N HIS A 752 -35.89 -6.37 29.68
CA HIS A 752 -36.90 -7.43 29.58
C HIS A 752 -38.30 -6.87 29.34
N GLU A 753 -38.62 -5.68 29.86
CA GLU A 753 -39.89 -5.02 29.61
C GLU A 753 -40.06 -4.72 28.13
N VAL A 754 -39.03 -4.13 27.51
CA VAL A 754 -39.02 -3.81 26.07
C VAL A 754 -39.02 -5.07 25.20
N LEU A 755 -38.28 -6.10 25.60
CA LEU A 755 -38.15 -7.32 24.81
C LEU A 755 -39.46 -8.09 24.72
N ILE A 756 -40.24 -8.17 25.82
CA ILE A 756 -41.50 -8.94 25.88
C ILE A 756 -42.66 -8.19 25.19
N GLU A 757 -42.60 -6.85 25.25
CA GLU A 757 -43.67 -6.04 24.67
C GLU A 757 -43.63 -6.01 23.14
N PHE A 758 -44.81 -5.67 22.56
CA PHE A 758 -44.88 -5.38 21.13
C PHE A 758 -44.04 -4.10 20.83
N PRO A 759 -43.24 -4.02 19.76
CA PRO A 759 -43.20 -4.92 18.58
C PRO A 759 -42.13 -6.00 18.59
N PHE A 760 -41.40 -6.22 19.70
CA PHE A 760 -40.29 -7.19 19.77
C PHE A 760 -40.75 -8.63 19.96
N LYS A 761 -41.74 -8.88 20.81
CA LYS A 761 -42.35 -10.20 21.07
C LYS A 761 -41.32 -11.29 21.42
N GLY A 762 -40.21 -10.93 22.10
CA GLY A 762 -39.15 -11.87 22.49
C GLY A 762 -38.00 -11.98 21.49
N ASP A 763 -38.01 -11.25 20.35
CA ASP A 763 -36.89 -11.21 19.41
C ASP A 763 -35.83 -10.21 19.89
N GLU A 764 -34.65 -10.72 20.25
CA GLU A 764 -33.51 -9.91 20.70
C GLU A 764 -32.71 -9.31 19.54
N SER A 765 -32.85 -9.86 18.33
CA SER A 765 -32.04 -9.50 17.17
C SER A 765 -32.12 -8.01 16.82
N PRO A 766 -33.33 -7.36 16.79
CA PRO A 766 -33.39 -5.93 16.50
C PRO A 766 -32.74 -5.05 17.58
N LEU A 767 -32.86 -5.41 18.86
CA LEU A 767 -32.22 -4.65 19.95
C LEU A 767 -30.69 -4.69 19.86
N ARG A 768 -30.11 -5.85 19.54
CA ARG A 768 -28.68 -5.99 19.33
C ARG A 768 -28.22 -5.19 18.12
N ASN A 769 -28.99 -5.21 17.02
CA ASN A 769 -28.66 -4.43 15.83
C ASN A 769 -28.75 -2.92 16.08
N MET A 770 -29.70 -2.47 16.89
CA MET A 770 -29.79 -1.08 17.34
C MET A 770 -28.61 -0.68 18.23
N GLU A 771 -28.12 -1.59 19.07
CA GLU A 771 -26.90 -1.37 19.85
C GLU A 771 -25.66 -1.28 18.93
N HIS A 772 -25.56 -2.13 17.92
CA HIS A 772 -24.49 -2.06 16.92
C HIS A 772 -24.49 -0.75 16.13
N ALA A 773 -25.67 -0.19 15.88
CA ALA A 773 -25.84 1.11 15.24
C ALA A 773 -25.71 2.30 16.20
N GLU A 774 -25.37 2.06 17.46
CA GLU A 774 -25.29 3.06 18.54
C GLU A 774 -26.58 3.88 18.76
N LEU A 775 -27.71 3.35 18.34
CA LEU A 775 -29.01 3.97 18.63
C LEU A 775 -29.36 3.86 20.12
N ILE A 776 -29.06 2.70 20.69
CA ILE A 776 -29.24 2.37 22.11
C ILE A 776 -27.94 1.79 22.67
N ALA A 777 -27.80 1.82 23.97
CA ALA A 777 -26.75 1.11 24.72
C ALA A 777 -27.43 0.16 25.73
N ILE A 778 -26.98 -1.11 25.71
CA ILE A 778 -27.52 -2.14 26.61
C ILE A 778 -26.63 -2.24 27.83
N GLY A 779 -27.15 -1.86 28.98
CA GLY A 779 -26.50 -2.03 30.27
C GLY A 779 -26.58 -3.50 30.74
N THR A 780 -25.46 -4.05 31.25
CA THR A 780 -25.43 -5.43 31.75
C THR A 780 -25.11 -5.47 33.23
N VAL A 781 -25.81 -6.30 33.97
CA VAL A 781 -25.54 -6.62 35.37
C VAL A 781 -25.17 -8.09 35.45
N ASN A 782 -23.99 -8.38 36.00
CA ASN A 782 -23.45 -9.76 36.05
C ASN A 782 -23.45 -10.49 34.71
N GLY A 783 -23.16 -9.75 33.59
CA GLY A 783 -23.12 -10.30 32.24
C GLY A 783 -24.48 -10.52 31.58
N ARG A 784 -25.62 -10.20 32.24
CA ARG A 784 -26.97 -10.31 31.68
C ARG A 784 -27.47 -8.92 31.29
N PRO A 785 -28.12 -8.78 30.12
CA PRO A 785 -28.77 -7.52 29.73
C PRO A 785 -29.79 -7.12 30.81
N SER A 786 -29.71 -5.87 31.26
CA SER A 786 -30.57 -5.37 32.33
C SER A 786 -31.32 -4.12 31.95
N THR A 787 -30.64 -3.13 31.41
CA THR A 787 -31.21 -1.82 31.09
C THR A 787 -30.90 -1.40 29.67
N ILE A 788 -31.79 -0.57 29.07
CA ILE A 788 -31.56 0.09 27.78
C ILE A 788 -31.44 1.57 28.04
N ARG A 789 -30.41 2.19 27.47
CA ARG A 789 -30.13 3.63 27.54
C ARG A 789 -29.97 4.19 26.13
N PRO A 790 -30.06 5.52 25.91
CA PRO A 790 -29.66 6.14 24.66
C PRO A 790 -28.20 5.81 24.34
N GLY A 791 -27.89 5.53 23.06
CA GLY A 791 -26.54 5.17 22.62
C GLY A 791 -25.53 6.31 22.75
N LYS A 792 -25.97 7.56 22.60
CA LYS A 792 -25.20 8.76 22.92
C LYS A 792 -25.97 9.57 24.00
N PRO A 793 -25.24 10.21 24.93
CA PRO A 793 -25.92 11.04 25.97
C PRO A 793 -26.81 12.12 25.38
N VAL A 794 -26.37 12.77 24.30
CA VAL A 794 -27.16 13.82 23.59
C VAL A 794 -28.46 13.27 22.99
N TYR A 795 -28.56 11.96 22.72
CA TYR A 795 -29.74 11.36 22.08
C TYR A 795 -30.98 11.44 22.95
N LYS A 796 -30.87 11.56 24.25
CA LYS A 796 -32.02 11.82 25.12
C LYS A 796 -32.76 13.06 24.63
N TYR A 797 -32.08 14.18 24.40
CA TYR A 797 -32.66 15.45 23.97
C TYR A 797 -33.11 15.40 22.51
N VAL A 798 -32.39 14.64 21.68
CA VAL A 798 -32.77 14.36 20.28
C VAL A 798 -34.08 13.57 20.25
N PHE A 799 -34.24 12.55 21.09
CA PHE A 799 -35.49 11.77 21.23
C PHE A 799 -36.65 12.62 21.70
N GLU A 800 -36.42 13.43 22.72
CA GLU A 800 -37.44 14.36 23.20
C GLU A 800 -37.90 15.32 22.09
N ARG A 801 -37.00 15.82 21.26
CA ARG A 801 -37.31 16.72 20.16
C ARG A 801 -38.08 16.02 19.03
N LEU A 802 -37.66 14.80 18.66
CA LEU A 802 -38.39 13.98 17.68
C LEU A 802 -39.79 13.60 18.13
N VAL A 803 -40.00 13.33 19.43
CA VAL A 803 -41.30 13.01 19.99
C VAL A 803 -42.17 14.27 20.13
N LYS A 804 -41.59 15.47 20.26
CA LYS A 804 -42.30 16.75 20.30
C LYS A 804 -42.66 17.27 18.90
N ASP A 805 -42.06 16.76 17.82
CA ASP A 805 -42.44 17.13 16.46
C ASP A 805 -43.80 16.49 16.10
N PRO A 806 -44.88 17.27 15.95
CA PRO A 806 -46.23 16.70 15.80
C PRO A 806 -46.40 15.94 14.50
N ILE A 807 -45.71 16.36 13.41
CA ILE A 807 -45.82 15.71 12.10
C ILE A 807 -45.09 14.38 12.15
N PHE A 808 -43.87 14.38 12.66
CA PHE A 808 -43.06 13.16 12.76
C PHE A 808 -43.72 12.16 13.71
N GLN A 809 -44.18 12.61 14.86
CA GLN A 809 -44.87 11.80 15.85
C GLN A 809 -46.14 11.16 15.26
N ALA A 810 -46.98 11.95 14.56
CA ALA A 810 -48.22 11.43 13.98
C ALA A 810 -47.92 10.34 12.92
N ASN A 811 -46.93 10.55 12.03
CA ASN A 811 -46.56 9.58 11.04
C ASN A 811 -46.06 8.26 11.66
N GLN A 812 -45.18 8.34 12.66
CA GLN A 812 -44.66 7.14 13.31
C GLN A 812 -45.71 6.44 14.20
N ASP A 813 -46.54 7.19 14.90
CA ASP A 813 -47.64 6.62 15.70
C ASP A 813 -48.69 5.94 14.82
N ILE A 814 -49.04 6.48 13.64
CA ILE A 814 -49.95 5.82 12.68
C ILE A 814 -49.33 4.51 12.20
N ALA A 815 -48.01 4.53 11.79
CA ALA A 815 -47.34 3.33 11.34
C ALA A 815 -47.30 2.24 12.45
N TYR A 816 -46.98 2.62 13.68
CA TYR A 816 -46.99 1.75 14.85
C TYR A 816 -48.40 1.17 15.12
N ASN A 817 -49.40 2.02 15.13
CA ASN A 817 -50.80 1.60 15.38
C ASN A 817 -51.29 0.64 14.30
N ASN A 818 -51.00 0.90 13.01
CA ASN A 818 -51.34 0.02 11.90
C ASN A 818 -50.69 -1.37 12.06
N LYS A 819 -49.47 -1.43 12.54
CA LYS A 819 -48.76 -2.71 12.81
C LYS A 819 -49.40 -3.46 13.98
N VAL A 820 -49.88 -2.73 15.02
CA VAL A 820 -50.61 -3.32 16.14
C VAL A 820 -52.00 -3.81 15.67
N ILE A 821 -52.70 -3.04 14.84
CA ILE A 821 -54.00 -3.42 14.24
C ILE A 821 -53.81 -4.69 13.43
N SER A 822 -52.86 -4.74 12.50
CA SER A 822 -52.59 -5.93 11.69
C SER A 822 -52.25 -7.17 12.54
N SER A 823 -51.51 -6.99 13.66
CA SER A 823 -51.25 -8.08 14.62
C SER A 823 -52.50 -8.54 15.37
N ALA A 824 -53.42 -7.61 15.67
CA ALA A 824 -54.71 -7.93 16.32
C ALA A 824 -55.66 -8.63 15.33
N GLU A 825 -55.72 -8.16 14.07
CA GLU A 825 -56.50 -8.78 12.99
C GLU A 825 -56.03 -10.20 12.68
N THR A 826 -54.69 -10.42 12.65
CA THR A 826 -54.14 -11.78 12.52
C THR A 826 -54.54 -12.67 13.69
N THR A 827 -54.61 -12.11 14.90
CA THR A 827 -55.07 -12.85 16.09
C THR A 827 -56.52 -13.20 15.98
N ILE A 828 -57.38 -12.26 15.51
CA ILE A 828 -58.81 -12.47 15.27
C ILE A 828 -58.97 -13.57 14.21
N LYS A 829 -58.31 -13.47 13.09
CA LYS A 829 -58.35 -14.45 12.01
C LYS A 829 -57.97 -15.87 12.46
N LEU A 830 -56.88 -16.01 13.24
CA LEU A 830 -56.47 -17.29 13.82
C LEU A 830 -57.50 -17.85 14.78
N CYS A 831 -58.18 -16.97 15.56
CA CYS A 831 -59.24 -17.41 16.43
C CYS A 831 -60.48 -17.82 15.64
N GLU A 832 -60.82 -17.14 14.57
CA GLU A 832 -61.92 -17.53 13.63
C GLU A 832 -61.66 -18.87 12.96
N GLU A 833 -60.39 -19.11 12.48
CA GLU A 833 -60.01 -20.38 11.90
C GLU A 833 -60.10 -21.53 12.95
N GLU A 834 -59.66 -21.27 14.21
CA GLU A 834 -59.78 -22.23 15.30
C GLU A 834 -61.25 -22.52 15.68
N LEU A 835 -62.09 -21.46 15.69
CA LEU A 835 -63.54 -21.64 15.94
C LEU A 835 -64.20 -22.47 14.84
N GLY A 836 -63.85 -22.24 13.55
CA GLY A 836 -64.32 -23.07 12.45
C GLY A 836 -63.87 -24.52 12.56
N THR A 837 -62.63 -24.77 13.04
CA THR A 837 -62.18 -26.14 13.30
C THR A 837 -62.95 -26.81 14.46
N LEU A 838 -63.23 -26.04 15.54
CA LEU A 838 -64.02 -26.54 16.67
C LEU A 838 -65.48 -26.87 16.25
N GLU A 839 -66.05 -26.06 15.38
CA GLU A 839 -67.41 -26.33 14.82
C GLU A 839 -67.40 -27.58 13.96
N ASN A 840 -66.42 -27.75 13.08
CA ASN A 840 -66.25 -28.99 12.28
C ASN A 840 -66.11 -30.24 13.19
N ILE A 841 -65.35 -30.17 14.26
CA ILE A 841 -65.20 -31.25 15.24
C ILE A 841 -66.55 -31.56 15.90
N ARG A 842 -67.27 -30.53 16.29
CA ARG A 842 -68.62 -30.66 16.89
C ARG A 842 -69.65 -31.31 15.93
N GLU A 843 -69.62 -30.90 14.65
CA GLU A 843 -70.44 -31.53 13.65
C GLU A 843 -70.05 -32.97 13.38
N GLN A 844 -68.76 -33.28 13.31
CA GLN A 844 -68.32 -34.67 13.17
C GLN A 844 -68.71 -35.56 14.35
N GLU A 845 -68.54 -35.01 15.56
CA GLU A 845 -69.01 -35.71 16.78
C GLU A 845 -70.50 -35.91 16.80
N ALA A 846 -71.28 -34.92 16.34
CA ALA A 846 -72.74 -35.05 16.21
C ALA A 846 -73.14 -36.10 15.19
N ARG A 847 -72.38 -36.26 14.08
CA ARG A 847 -72.72 -37.30 13.03
C ARG A 847 -72.27 -38.73 13.42
N THR A 848 -71.25 -38.85 14.25
CA THR A 848 -70.69 -40.20 14.66
C THR A 848 -71.40 -40.79 15.85
N ARG A 849 -72.19 -40.06 16.63
CA ARG A 849 -72.90 -40.53 17.82
C ARG A 849 -74.21 -41.26 17.43
N GLY A 850 -74.13 -42.62 17.60
CA GLY A 850 -75.29 -43.48 17.65
C GLY A 850 -76.13 -43.26 18.91
N TRP A 851 -77.38 -43.57 18.87
CA TRP A 851 -78.45 -43.36 19.95
C TRP A 851 -78.14 -43.91 21.32
N GLY A 852 -76.99 -44.58 21.56
CA GLY A 852 -76.68 -45.23 22.85
C GLY A 852 -75.77 -44.42 23.82
N ASP A 853 -75.00 -43.43 23.36
CA ASP A 853 -73.97 -42.73 24.17
C ASP A 853 -74.46 -41.34 24.66
N TRP A 854 -75.71 -41.11 24.65
CA TRP A 854 -76.33 -39.80 24.85
C TRP A 854 -76.24 -39.22 26.28
N ALA A 855 -75.98 -40.03 27.32
CA ALA A 855 -76.09 -39.55 28.72
C ALA A 855 -74.78 -39.11 29.38
N PHE A 856 -73.61 -39.60 29.01
CA PHE A 856 -72.37 -39.32 29.74
C PHE A 856 -71.26 -38.65 28.87
N GLY A 857 -71.15 -38.92 27.63
CA GLY A 857 -70.14 -38.33 26.75
C GLY A 857 -70.42 -36.87 26.35
N TRP A 858 -71.75 -36.47 26.29
CA TRP A 858 -72.19 -35.14 25.92
C TRP A 858 -71.73 -34.07 26.93
N MET A 859 -71.69 -34.39 28.26
CA MET A 859 -71.45 -33.40 29.30
C MET A 859 -69.95 -32.99 29.45
N TRP A 860 -69.04 -33.82 29.06
CA TRP A 860 -67.57 -33.50 29.20
C TRP A 860 -66.93 -33.00 27.89
N GLY A 861 -67.19 -33.58 26.74
CA GLY A 861 -66.65 -33.12 25.47
C GLY A 861 -67.18 -31.75 25.03
N MET A 862 -68.52 -31.55 25.19
CA MET A 862 -69.20 -30.30 24.85
C MET A 862 -68.74 -29.15 25.72
N ARG A 863 -68.54 -29.37 27.03
CA ARG A 863 -68.05 -28.35 27.97
C ARG A 863 -66.63 -27.89 27.63
N ALA A 864 -65.72 -28.73 27.12
CA ALA A 864 -64.38 -28.39 26.76
C ALA A 864 -64.35 -27.53 25.46
N CYS A 865 -65.11 -27.89 24.43
CA CYS A 865 -65.26 -27.13 23.23
C CYS A 865 -65.95 -25.77 23.47
N ASP A 866 -67.02 -25.75 24.29
CA ASP A 866 -67.71 -24.51 24.64
C ASP A 866 -66.83 -23.59 25.50
N ALA A 867 -66.04 -24.11 26.43
CA ALA A 867 -65.10 -23.31 27.22
C ALA A 867 -64.00 -22.72 26.35
N ARG A 868 -63.49 -23.50 25.38
CA ARG A 868 -62.47 -23.02 24.43
C ARG A 868 -63.07 -21.98 23.49
N ALA A 869 -64.23 -22.18 22.96
CA ALA A 869 -64.94 -21.22 22.12
C ALA A 869 -65.22 -19.90 22.88
N ALA A 870 -65.67 -19.96 24.12
CA ALA A 870 -65.87 -18.79 24.96
C ALA A 870 -64.59 -18.00 25.23
N TYR A 871 -63.46 -18.72 25.45
CA TYR A 871 -62.15 -18.11 25.58
C TYR A 871 -61.72 -17.40 24.26
N LEU A 872 -61.94 -18.04 23.10
CA LEU A 872 -61.60 -17.46 21.80
C LEU A 872 -62.44 -16.21 21.51
N PHE A 873 -63.73 -16.22 21.81
CA PHE A 873 -64.63 -15.07 21.71
C PHE A 873 -64.20 -13.91 22.63
N ASP A 874 -63.82 -14.16 23.86
CA ASP A 874 -63.31 -13.13 24.77
C ASP A 874 -61.97 -12.55 24.22
N LYS A 875 -61.10 -13.41 23.72
CA LYS A 875 -59.84 -13.00 23.10
C LYS A 875 -60.04 -12.16 21.84
N MET A 876 -60.98 -12.54 20.97
CA MET A 876 -61.38 -11.77 19.78
C MET A 876 -62.02 -10.43 20.18
N GLY A 877 -62.93 -10.42 21.17
CA GLY A 877 -63.53 -9.21 21.68
C GLY A 877 -62.52 -8.22 22.25
N LYS A 878 -61.51 -8.70 22.98
CA LYS A 878 -60.39 -7.85 23.44
C LYS A 878 -59.56 -7.31 22.30
N ALA A 879 -59.26 -8.15 21.27
CA ALA A 879 -58.52 -7.71 20.08
C ALA A 879 -59.33 -6.70 19.24
N GLY A 880 -60.62 -6.92 19.04
CA GLY A 880 -61.53 -6.01 18.31
C GLY A 880 -61.64 -4.63 18.96
N LYS A 881 -61.84 -4.58 20.27
CA LYS A 881 -61.86 -3.31 21.05
C LYS A 881 -60.51 -2.57 20.89
N LYS A 882 -59.41 -3.29 20.87
CA LYS A 882 -58.09 -2.69 20.68
C LYS A 882 -57.94 -2.08 19.29
N VAL A 883 -58.44 -2.75 18.27
CA VAL A 883 -58.47 -2.25 16.86
C VAL A 883 -59.27 -0.95 16.80
N GLU A 884 -60.54 -0.96 17.31
CA GLU A 884 -61.42 0.21 17.28
C GLU A 884 -60.79 1.45 17.95
N ILE A 885 -60.14 1.26 19.11
CA ILE A 885 -59.48 2.35 19.84
C ILE A 885 -58.31 2.92 19.02
N LEU A 886 -57.55 2.05 18.36
CA LEU A 886 -56.37 2.47 17.57
C LEU A 886 -56.80 3.14 16.26
N GLU A 887 -57.83 2.67 15.61
CA GLU A 887 -58.40 3.31 14.40
C GLU A 887 -58.87 4.73 14.72
N ARG A 888 -59.63 4.92 15.83
CA ARG A 888 -60.05 6.24 16.26
C ARG A 888 -58.88 7.17 16.54
N LYS A 889 -57.81 6.66 17.19
CA LYS A 889 -56.57 7.44 17.39
C LYS A 889 -55.90 7.79 16.07
N ASN A 890 -55.86 6.85 15.09
CA ASN A 890 -55.32 7.11 13.79
C ASN A 890 -56.09 8.20 13.02
N GLU A 891 -57.40 8.27 13.16
CA GLU A 891 -58.21 9.34 12.58
C GLU A 891 -57.89 10.72 13.21
N GLU A 892 -57.68 10.77 14.54
CA GLU A 892 -57.24 11.98 15.22
C GLU A 892 -55.85 12.43 14.73
N LEU A 893 -54.91 11.49 14.59
CA LEU A 893 -53.55 11.77 14.11
C LEU A 893 -53.54 12.22 12.62
N LYS A 894 -54.43 11.66 11.78
CA LYS A 894 -54.59 12.10 10.39
C LYS A 894 -55.10 13.54 10.31
N LYS A 895 -55.98 13.97 11.25
CA LYS A 895 -56.43 15.36 11.33
C LYS A 895 -55.25 16.30 11.66
N VAL A 896 -54.34 15.87 12.56
CA VAL A 896 -53.13 16.64 12.90
C VAL A 896 -52.24 16.81 11.64
N LEU A 897 -52.08 15.74 10.84
CA LEU A 897 -51.31 15.83 9.60
C LEU A 897 -51.97 16.77 8.57
N ALA A 898 -53.27 16.72 8.43
CA ALA A 898 -54.04 17.58 7.52
C ALA A 898 -54.07 19.07 7.92
N THR A 899 -53.89 19.38 9.23
CA THR A 899 -53.81 20.76 9.71
C THR A 899 -52.40 21.34 9.68
N ALA A 900 -51.37 20.51 9.44
CA ALA A 900 -49.97 20.89 9.40
C ALA A 900 -49.46 21.17 7.98
N GLU A 901 -50.24 20.80 6.94
CA GLU A 901 -50.09 21.25 5.56
C GLU A 901 -50.77 22.66 5.39
#